data_fada902206664cdfaddc5e435c0ba62b
#
_entry.id   fada902206664cdfaddc5e435c0ba62b
#
_cell.length_a   1.000
_cell.length_b   1.000
_cell.length_c   1.000
_cell.angle_alpha   90.00
_cell.angle_beta   90.00
_cell.angle_gamma   90.00
#
_symmetry.space_group_name_H-M   'P 1'
#
loop_
_entity.id
_entity.type
_entity.pdbx_description
1 polymer ?
#
loop_
_entity_poly.entity_id
_entity_poly.type
_entity_poly.pdbx_seq_one_letter_code
_entity_poly.pdbx_strand_id
1 'polypeptide(L)'
;MCPRPGNQEHVVPESVQSTSVMLQIPLRRKLSLIWTYARERLMRQVHAVAFITGYLALFQLLVLRAPIADFLKIAAGILAVVAGLAFFMEGLFLAIMPLGERCGLRMPARAGLGLLVAFAVILGITATYAEPAIGFLKAQGSSTLPWRAPLLYYLLNAGAPLTVGAVAVGVGFAVVLGVFRSLRSWSFKPFLYLTIPVLLALSYWVSRDPRTAAIIGLAWDTGGVTTGPVTVPLVIALGIGVSRIAGRGDEPSSGLGVVTLASALPVIMVLLLGAVLAPRFPMPGGPDEFFAPERHNQSVRVAGSEEAFRELAANNLSPEKVKTRFGTESKEKPSDAGPRRHVPRKMMRAHAVNALKAIVPLAAVLLLALLLIVRERLPHNDEVSLGLVFSLVGMLLFSYGMDRGLSSLGNQAGRSLPRAWEATERPDKAVTYSGINENLLVRAVRPNGSVAEYLPLADKGGPQFVPFIRERYDADRAEYRWIPEQGPVAGDEDFWGYALVLLFVFVMGLGATIAEPSLNALGVTLEELTTGTYKRSFLIVTVALGVGAGMAMGFCRILFAWPMIPLLAGCYLVALALTCISTEEMSAIAWDCAGVTTGPITVPLVIAAGLGIGQRAGAAEAFGVVTMASVFPIIAVLLSGFLIAARRNALDLENLQMDAAPAEREAKP
;
A
#
# COMPACT_ATOMS: atom_id res chain seq x y z
N MET A 1 -34.91 57.62 -47.69
CA MET A 1 -36.08 56.84 -47.28
C MET A 1 -35.72 55.39 -47.42
N CYS A 2 -35.29 54.74 -46.34
CA CYS A 2 -35.12 53.28 -46.26
C CYS A 2 -36.26 52.74 -45.41
N PRO A 3 -36.89 51.61 -45.79
CA PRO A 3 -37.91 50.97 -44.98
C PRO A 3 -37.26 50.17 -43.86
N ARG A 4 -37.85 50.22 -42.65
CA ARG A 4 -37.52 49.39 -41.50
C ARG A 4 -37.93 47.94 -41.74
N PRO A 5 -37.14 46.93 -41.30
CA PRO A 5 -37.59 45.54 -41.31
C PRO A 5 -38.48 45.25 -40.13
N GLY A 6 -39.60 44.56 -40.41
CA GLY A 6 -40.64 44.21 -39.45
C GLY A 6 -40.17 43.14 -38.44
N ASN A 7 -40.72 43.25 -37.25
CA ASN A 7 -40.70 42.22 -36.21
C ASN A 7 -41.31 40.91 -36.72
N GLN A 8 -40.50 39.88 -36.88
CA GLN A 8 -41.00 38.52 -36.85
C GLN A 8 -40.92 38.01 -35.42
N GLU A 9 -42.04 37.98 -34.76
CA GLU A 9 -42.26 37.21 -33.52
C GLU A 9 -42.03 35.75 -33.86
N HIS A 10 -40.90 35.19 -33.39
CA HIS A 10 -40.73 33.74 -33.30
C HIS A 10 -41.67 33.23 -32.21
N VAL A 11 -42.79 32.70 -32.66
CA VAL A 11 -43.69 31.86 -31.83
C VAL A 11 -42.89 30.60 -31.52
N VAL A 12 -42.42 30.53 -30.27
CA VAL A 12 -41.88 29.29 -29.69
C VAL A 12 -43.09 28.38 -29.45
N PRO A 13 -43.16 27.15 -30.02
CA PRO A 13 -44.24 26.26 -29.73
C PRO A 13 -44.20 25.84 -28.28
N GLU A 14 -45.21 26.20 -27.53
CA GLU A 14 -45.51 25.69 -26.20
C GLU A 14 -45.68 24.16 -26.24
N SER A 15 -45.15 23.56 -25.17
CA SER A 15 -45.44 22.20 -24.73
C SER A 15 -45.02 21.04 -25.64
N VAL A 16 -43.70 20.74 -25.60
CA VAL A 16 -43.33 19.32 -25.54
C VAL A 16 -43.59 18.85 -24.10
N GLN A 17 -44.81 18.44 -23.81
CA GLN A 17 -45.08 17.58 -22.65
C GLN A 17 -44.19 16.36 -22.80
N SER A 18 -43.16 16.28 -21.99
CA SER A 18 -42.35 15.08 -21.80
C SER A 18 -43.27 14.00 -21.19
N THR A 19 -44.04 13.33 -22.04
CA THR A 19 -44.66 12.05 -21.69
C THR A 19 -43.48 11.11 -21.37
N SER A 20 -43.22 10.94 -20.10
CA SER A 20 -42.34 9.87 -19.60
C SER A 20 -42.98 8.54 -19.99
N VAL A 21 -42.66 8.06 -21.18
CA VAL A 21 -42.97 6.70 -21.58
C VAL A 21 -42.16 5.80 -20.67
N MET A 22 -42.82 5.30 -19.62
CA MET A 22 -42.25 4.24 -18.79
C MET A 22 -42.12 3.00 -19.69
N LEU A 23 -40.96 2.85 -20.31
CA LEU A 23 -40.57 1.66 -21.05
C LEU A 23 -40.62 0.48 -20.08
N GLN A 24 -41.65 -0.33 -20.16
CA GLN A 24 -41.74 -1.58 -19.42
C GLN A 24 -40.79 -2.60 -20.05
N ILE A 25 -39.52 -2.54 -19.61
CA ILE A 25 -38.50 -3.48 -20.04
C ILE A 25 -38.80 -4.84 -19.40
N PRO A 26 -39.00 -5.93 -20.18
CA PRO A 26 -39.25 -7.25 -19.64
C PRO A 26 -38.12 -7.72 -18.71
N LEU A 27 -38.48 -8.43 -17.64
CA LEU A 27 -37.53 -8.83 -16.56
C LEU A 27 -36.28 -9.52 -17.11
N ARG A 28 -36.41 -10.36 -18.13
CA ARG A 28 -35.25 -11.02 -18.81
C ARG A 28 -34.28 -10.01 -19.40
N ARG A 29 -34.75 -8.92 -19.97
CA ARG A 29 -33.92 -7.88 -20.58
C ARG A 29 -33.25 -7.01 -19.50
N LYS A 30 -33.96 -6.72 -18.40
CA LYS A 30 -33.39 -6.07 -17.21
C LYS A 30 -32.26 -6.90 -16.62
N LEU A 31 -32.48 -8.20 -16.41
CA LEU A 31 -31.44 -9.12 -15.90
C LEU A 31 -30.25 -9.26 -16.86
N SER A 32 -30.48 -9.30 -18.17
CA SER A 32 -29.43 -9.34 -19.18
C SER A 32 -28.56 -8.06 -19.15
N LEU A 33 -29.18 -6.88 -19.02
CA LEU A 33 -28.45 -5.61 -18.92
C LEU A 33 -27.62 -5.54 -17.62
N ILE A 34 -28.23 -5.92 -16.50
CA ILE A 34 -27.52 -5.98 -15.20
C ILE A 34 -26.35 -6.98 -15.27
N TRP A 35 -26.57 -8.16 -15.88
CA TRP A 35 -25.52 -9.16 -16.03
C TRP A 35 -24.37 -8.67 -16.90
N THR A 36 -24.67 -8.03 -18.03
CA THR A 36 -23.64 -7.47 -18.93
C THR A 36 -22.81 -6.40 -18.20
N TYR A 37 -23.47 -5.50 -17.47
CA TYR A 37 -22.82 -4.47 -16.66
C TYR A 37 -21.96 -5.08 -15.54
N ALA A 38 -22.53 -5.98 -14.74
CA ALA A 38 -21.85 -6.62 -13.64
C ALA A 38 -20.65 -7.46 -14.12
N ARG A 39 -20.82 -8.20 -15.24
CA ARG A 39 -19.75 -8.97 -15.85
C ARG A 39 -18.58 -8.08 -16.27
N GLU A 40 -18.83 -6.96 -16.91
CA GLU A 40 -17.78 -6.04 -17.34
C GLU A 40 -17.01 -5.46 -16.16
N ARG A 41 -17.73 -5.04 -15.10
CA ARG A 41 -17.11 -4.54 -13.86
C ARG A 41 -16.28 -5.63 -13.16
N LEU A 42 -16.84 -6.83 -13.03
CA LEU A 42 -16.16 -7.97 -12.42
C LEU A 42 -14.93 -8.39 -13.22
N MET A 43 -15.02 -8.49 -14.55
CA MET A 43 -13.89 -8.90 -15.40
C MET A 43 -12.74 -7.90 -15.35
N ARG A 44 -13.00 -6.62 -15.19
CA ARG A 44 -11.93 -5.63 -14.95
C ARG A 44 -11.14 -5.95 -13.66
N GLN A 45 -11.83 -6.31 -12.58
CA GLN A 45 -11.17 -6.69 -11.33
C GLN A 45 -10.47 -8.06 -11.43
N VAL A 46 -11.08 -9.01 -12.16
CA VAL A 46 -10.43 -10.30 -12.46
C VAL A 46 -9.11 -10.09 -13.17
N HIS A 47 -9.06 -9.30 -14.24
CA HIS A 47 -7.82 -9.07 -14.97
C HIS A 47 -6.76 -8.38 -14.10
N ALA A 48 -7.17 -7.38 -13.29
CA ALA A 48 -6.26 -6.69 -12.38
C ALA A 48 -5.62 -7.64 -11.35
N VAL A 49 -6.44 -8.44 -10.68
CA VAL A 49 -5.97 -9.34 -9.61
C VAL A 49 -5.30 -10.60 -10.18
N ALA A 50 -5.81 -11.15 -11.30
CA ALA A 50 -5.29 -12.38 -11.90
C ALA A 50 -3.84 -12.24 -12.37
N PHE A 51 -3.47 -11.08 -12.93
CA PHE A 51 -2.09 -10.86 -13.37
C PHE A 51 -1.11 -10.99 -12.21
N ILE A 52 -1.34 -10.25 -11.13
CA ILE A 52 -0.42 -10.25 -9.99
C ILE A 52 -0.43 -11.58 -9.23
N THR A 53 -1.61 -12.19 -9.03
CA THR A 53 -1.71 -13.48 -8.33
C THR A 53 -1.12 -14.62 -9.17
N GLY A 54 -1.36 -14.62 -10.48
CA GLY A 54 -0.76 -15.56 -11.43
C GLY A 54 0.76 -15.43 -11.45
N TYR A 55 1.28 -14.19 -11.51
CA TYR A 55 2.71 -13.94 -11.46
C TYR A 55 3.34 -14.45 -10.15
N LEU A 56 2.77 -14.13 -8.98
CA LEU A 56 3.27 -14.62 -7.69
C LEU A 56 3.25 -16.15 -7.61
N ALA A 57 2.16 -16.78 -8.04
CA ALA A 57 2.02 -18.24 -8.02
C ALA A 57 3.00 -18.91 -8.96
N LEU A 58 3.14 -18.42 -10.20
CA LEU A 58 4.08 -18.98 -11.18
C LEU A 58 5.52 -18.81 -10.70
N PHE A 59 5.90 -17.65 -10.20
CA PHE A 59 7.23 -17.43 -9.68
C PHE A 59 7.55 -18.34 -8.50
N GLN A 60 6.63 -18.47 -7.53
CA GLN A 60 6.81 -19.35 -6.38
C GLN A 60 6.92 -20.82 -6.78
N LEU A 61 6.06 -21.30 -7.71
CA LEU A 61 6.03 -22.70 -8.11
C LEU A 61 7.15 -23.08 -9.08
N LEU A 62 7.38 -22.26 -10.12
CA LEU A 62 8.30 -22.61 -11.22
C LEU A 62 9.73 -22.15 -10.94
N VAL A 63 9.91 -20.92 -10.43
CA VAL A 63 11.24 -20.34 -10.20
C VAL A 63 11.77 -20.79 -8.83
N LEU A 64 11.06 -20.50 -7.74
CA LEU A 64 11.51 -20.86 -6.39
C LEU A 64 11.26 -22.33 -6.04
N ARG A 65 10.54 -23.06 -6.88
CA ARG A 65 10.16 -24.48 -6.67
C ARG A 65 9.57 -24.71 -5.27
N ALA A 66 8.79 -23.73 -4.77
CA ALA A 66 8.20 -23.75 -3.46
C ALA A 66 6.70 -24.06 -3.56
N PRO A 67 6.17 -25.09 -2.86
CA PRO A 67 4.75 -25.39 -2.89
C PRO A 67 3.94 -24.26 -2.25
N ILE A 68 2.73 -24.02 -2.77
CA ILE A 68 1.78 -23.08 -2.17
C ILE A 68 0.99 -23.83 -1.09
N ALA A 69 1.23 -23.47 0.16
CA ALA A 69 0.47 -24.02 1.27
C ALA A 69 -0.96 -23.49 1.27
N ASP A 70 -1.94 -24.34 1.67
CA ASP A 70 -3.36 -23.94 1.76
C ASP A 70 -3.95 -23.36 0.45
N PHE A 71 -3.57 -23.90 -0.71
CA PHE A 71 -3.95 -23.38 -2.04
C PHE A 71 -5.45 -23.07 -2.16
N LEU A 72 -6.34 -23.97 -1.72
CA LEU A 72 -7.79 -23.76 -1.81
C LEU A 72 -8.28 -22.57 -0.97
N LYS A 73 -7.67 -22.35 0.22
CA LYS A 73 -8.01 -21.20 1.06
C LYS A 73 -7.54 -19.89 0.43
N ILE A 74 -6.35 -19.91 -0.18
CA ILE A 74 -5.80 -18.76 -0.91
C ILE A 74 -6.65 -18.46 -2.13
N ALA A 75 -7.02 -19.46 -2.93
CA ALA A 75 -7.88 -19.29 -4.09
C ALA A 75 -9.25 -18.71 -3.71
N ALA A 76 -9.88 -19.22 -2.66
CA ALA A 76 -11.12 -18.66 -2.13
C ALA A 76 -10.95 -17.22 -1.63
N GLY A 77 -9.81 -16.91 -0.99
CA GLY A 77 -9.45 -15.55 -0.58
C GLY A 77 -9.31 -14.61 -1.78
N ILE A 78 -8.63 -15.04 -2.84
CA ILE A 78 -8.47 -14.26 -4.08
C ILE A 78 -9.82 -13.98 -4.75
N LEU A 79 -10.72 -14.97 -4.80
CA LEU A 79 -12.08 -14.76 -5.29
C LEU A 79 -12.85 -13.73 -4.44
N ALA A 80 -12.67 -13.76 -3.12
CA ALA A 80 -13.23 -12.76 -2.22
C ALA A 80 -12.62 -11.37 -2.44
N VAL A 81 -11.31 -11.25 -2.76
CA VAL A 81 -10.68 -9.98 -3.16
C VAL A 81 -11.34 -9.42 -4.41
N VAL A 82 -11.50 -10.23 -5.46
CA VAL A 82 -12.08 -9.80 -6.73
C VAL A 82 -13.53 -9.34 -6.55
N ALA A 83 -14.35 -10.14 -5.88
CA ALA A 83 -15.74 -9.80 -5.60
C ALA A 83 -15.83 -8.56 -4.68
N GLY A 84 -15.02 -8.54 -3.61
CA GLY A 84 -14.96 -7.43 -2.67
C GLY A 84 -14.57 -6.12 -3.34
N LEU A 85 -13.54 -6.13 -4.18
CA LEU A 85 -13.10 -4.95 -4.91
C LEU A 85 -14.15 -4.48 -5.92
N ALA A 86 -14.83 -5.40 -6.61
CA ALA A 86 -15.91 -5.06 -7.54
C ALA A 86 -17.07 -4.36 -6.82
N PHE A 87 -17.57 -4.92 -5.71
CA PHE A 87 -18.62 -4.28 -4.91
C PHE A 87 -18.18 -2.97 -4.27
N PHE A 88 -16.96 -2.92 -3.74
CA PHE A 88 -16.42 -1.73 -3.09
C PHE A 88 -16.30 -0.55 -4.07
N MET A 89 -15.70 -0.79 -5.23
CA MET A 89 -15.57 0.25 -6.26
C MET A 89 -16.93 0.71 -6.77
N GLU A 90 -17.87 -0.19 -7.00
CA GLU A 90 -19.23 0.18 -7.40
C GLU A 90 -19.94 1.00 -6.33
N GLY A 91 -19.77 0.61 -5.06
CA GLY A 91 -20.31 1.37 -3.94
C GLY A 91 -19.72 2.78 -3.81
N LEU A 92 -18.42 2.94 -4.06
CA LEU A 92 -17.77 4.25 -4.12
C LEU A 92 -18.35 5.11 -5.25
N PHE A 93 -18.51 4.56 -6.45
CA PHE A 93 -19.05 5.30 -7.61
C PHE A 93 -20.52 5.69 -7.44
N LEU A 94 -21.34 4.82 -6.83
CA LEU A 94 -22.77 5.09 -6.65
C LEU A 94 -23.10 6.00 -5.48
N ALA A 95 -22.28 5.98 -4.41
CA ALA A 95 -22.60 6.72 -3.19
C ALA A 95 -21.54 7.73 -2.78
N ILE A 96 -20.34 7.27 -2.43
CA ILE A 96 -19.36 8.10 -1.71
C ILE A 96 -18.79 9.21 -2.61
N MET A 97 -18.44 8.88 -3.86
CA MET A 97 -17.91 9.87 -4.81
C MET A 97 -18.94 10.95 -5.17
N PRO A 98 -20.19 10.62 -5.57
CA PRO A 98 -21.21 11.65 -5.86
C PRO A 98 -21.55 12.52 -4.64
N LEU A 99 -21.59 11.93 -3.44
CA LEU A 99 -21.78 12.71 -2.21
C LEU A 99 -20.61 13.67 -1.95
N GLY A 100 -19.37 13.17 -2.09
CA GLY A 100 -18.15 13.96 -1.94
C GLY A 100 -18.05 15.11 -2.94
N GLU A 101 -18.33 14.82 -4.22
CA GLU A 101 -18.30 15.80 -5.29
C GLU A 101 -19.33 16.93 -5.06
N ARG A 102 -20.56 16.59 -4.66
CA ARG A 102 -21.59 17.58 -4.34
C ARG A 102 -21.21 18.43 -3.14
N CYS A 103 -20.70 17.82 -2.08
CA CYS A 103 -20.18 18.56 -0.94
C CYS A 103 -19.04 19.50 -1.39
N GLY A 104 -18.09 19.00 -2.19
CA GLY A 104 -16.98 19.78 -2.72
C GLY A 104 -17.42 20.98 -3.56
N LEU A 105 -18.38 20.79 -4.45
CA LEU A 105 -18.89 21.83 -5.35
C LEU A 105 -19.79 22.87 -4.67
N ARG A 106 -20.60 22.46 -3.69
CA ARG A 106 -21.66 23.32 -3.12
C ARG A 106 -21.34 23.92 -1.77
N MET A 107 -20.54 23.22 -0.97
CA MET A 107 -20.23 23.64 0.40
C MET A 107 -19.45 24.95 0.48
N PRO A 108 -18.40 25.19 -0.35
CA PRO A 108 -17.68 26.46 -0.27
C PRO A 108 -18.54 27.70 -0.60
N ALA A 109 -19.62 27.54 -1.40
CA ALA A 109 -20.55 28.62 -1.70
C ALA A 109 -21.55 28.90 -0.58
N ARG A 110 -21.84 27.92 0.30
CA ARG A 110 -22.90 28.01 1.32
C ARG A 110 -22.37 28.01 2.75
N ALA A 111 -21.14 27.58 2.98
CA ALA A 111 -20.51 27.50 4.28
C ALA A 111 -19.52 28.67 4.47
N GLY A 112 -19.51 29.26 5.67
CA GLY A 112 -18.42 30.14 6.05
C GLY A 112 -17.09 29.41 6.14
N LEU A 113 -15.98 30.15 6.04
CA LEU A 113 -14.62 29.57 6.03
C LEU A 113 -14.36 28.63 7.21
N GLY A 114 -14.79 28.96 8.41
CA GLY A 114 -14.61 28.13 9.62
C GLY A 114 -15.31 26.78 9.50
N LEU A 115 -16.54 26.74 8.96
CA LEU A 115 -17.28 25.50 8.76
C LEU A 115 -16.68 24.65 7.63
N LEU A 116 -16.19 25.29 6.57
CA LEU A 116 -15.47 24.61 5.49
C LEU A 116 -14.17 23.96 5.98
N VAL A 117 -13.40 24.65 6.83
CA VAL A 117 -12.19 24.11 7.46
C VAL A 117 -12.52 22.95 8.37
N ALA A 118 -13.54 23.08 9.22
CA ALA A 118 -13.98 21.99 10.10
C ALA A 118 -14.41 20.75 9.30
N PHE A 119 -15.18 20.95 8.23
CA PHE A 119 -15.57 19.87 7.32
C PHE A 119 -14.34 19.22 6.66
N ALA A 120 -13.39 20.00 6.16
CA ALA A 120 -12.17 19.50 5.54
C ALA A 120 -11.35 18.61 6.48
N VAL A 121 -11.18 19.03 7.76
CA VAL A 121 -10.52 18.22 8.80
C VAL A 121 -11.26 16.91 9.02
N ILE A 122 -12.57 16.98 9.27
CA ILE A 122 -13.38 15.79 9.57
C ILE A 122 -13.43 14.85 8.37
N LEU A 123 -13.54 15.38 7.16
CA LEU A 123 -13.50 14.60 5.92
C LEU A 123 -12.17 13.87 5.76
N GLY A 124 -11.04 14.56 5.94
CA GLY A 124 -9.71 13.96 5.86
C GLY A 124 -9.52 12.85 6.90
N ILE A 125 -9.95 13.08 8.15
CA ILE A 125 -9.89 12.08 9.21
C ILE A 125 -10.75 10.85 8.86
N THR A 126 -12.01 11.04 8.49
CA THR A 126 -12.95 9.93 8.22
C THR A 126 -12.59 9.19 6.93
N ALA A 127 -12.12 9.88 5.90
CA ALA A 127 -11.62 9.25 4.67
C ALA A 127 -10.42 8.35 4.97
N THR A 128 -9.49 8.79 5.84
CA THR A 128 -8.34 7.99 6.26
C THR A 128 -8.77 6.70 6.96
N TYR A 129 -9.72 6.75 7.89
CA TYR A 129 -10.26 5.55 8.55
C TYR A 129 -10.99 4.61 7.58
N ALA A 130 -11.57 5.15 6.50
CA ALA A 130 -12.22 4.38 5.45
C ALA A 130 -11.24 3.76 4.44
N GLU A 131 -9.94 4.10 4.51
CA GLU A 131 -8.93 3.59 3.59
C GLU A 131 -8.53 2.15 3.94
N PRO A 132 -8.74 1.16 3.02
CA PRO A 132 -8.45 -0.24 3.29
C PRO A 132 -6.98 -0.52 3.62
N ALA A 133 -6.07 0.20 2.97
CA ALA A 133 -4.62 0.01 3.10
C ALA A 133 -4.09 0.23 4.53
N ILE A 134 -4.72 1.09 5.32
CA ILE A 134 -4.33 1.35 6.73
C ILE A 134 -4.46 0.11 7.62
N GLY A 135 -5.39 -0.78 7.32
CA GLY A 135 -5.56 -2.05 8.04
C GLY A 135 -4.30 -2.94 7.98
N PHE A 136 -3.55 -2.88 6.89
CA PHE A 136 -2.37 -3.70 6.68
C PHE A 136 -1.14 -3.23 7.45
N LEU A 137 -1.03 -1.95 7.80
CA LEU A 137 0.02 -1.47 8.70
C LEU A 137 -0.04 -2.19 10.06
N LYS A 138 -1.24 -2.44 10.58
CA LYS A 138 -1.42 -3.17 11.85
C LYS A 138 -0.99 -4.63 11.74
N ALA A 139 -1.22 -5.27 10.60
CA ALA A 139 -0.86 -6.67 10.39
C ALA A 139 0.65 -6.94 10.48
N GLN A 140 1.48 -5.91 10.28
CA GLN A 140 2.94 -6.00 10.37
C GLN A 140 3.48 -6.10 11.81
N GLY A 141 2.69 -5.73 12.81
CA GLY A 141 3.12 -5.74 14.21
C GLY A 141 3.60 -7.11 14.70
N SER A 142 3.03 -8.20 14.14
CA SER A 142 3.40 -9.56 14.52
C SER A 142 4.80 -10.02 14.06
N SER A 143 5.41 -9.31 13.11
CA SER A 143 6.72 -9.66 12.56
C SER A 143 7.88 -8.84 13.15
N THR A 144 7.57 -7.76 13.89
CA THR A 144 8.55 -6.90 14.53
C THR A 144 8.96 -7.49 15.87
N LEU A 145 10.27 -7.52 16.15
CA LEU A 145 10.78 -8.03 17.44
C LEU A 145 10.73 -6.90 18.49
N PRO A 146 10.01 -7.11 19.62
CA PRO A 146 9.77 -6.06 20.60
C PRO A 146 11.03 -5.54 21.29
N TRP A 147 12.10 -6.35 21.38
CA TRP A 147 13.36 -5.93 21.99
C TRP A 147 14.27 -5.16 21.02
N ARG A 148 14.21 -5.44 19.70
CA ARG A 148 15.01 -4.72 18.70
C ARG A 148 14.47 -3.34 18.38
N ALA A 149 13.13 -3.19 18.37
CA ALA A 149 12.45 -1.94 18.04
C ALA A 149 11.21 -1.75 18.93
N PRO A 150 11.39 -1.44 20.25
CA PRO A 150 10.27 -1.40 21.20
C PRO A 150 9.16 -0.42 20.84
N LEU A 151 9.53 0.80 20.45
CA LEU A 151 8.56 1.84 20.07
C LEU A 151 7.84 1.48 18.76
N LEU A 152 8.55 0.96 17.77
CA LEU A 152 7.95 0.50 16.51
C LEU A 152 6.96 -0.64 16.77
N TYR A 153 7.35 -1.63 17.58
CA TYR A 153 6.47 -2.73 17.98
C TYR A 153 5.19 -2.22 18.64
N TYR A 154 5.31 -1.27 19.58
CA TYR A 154 4.16 -0.67 20.24
C TYR A 154 3.24 0.04 19.24
N LEU A 155 3.79 0.91 18.37
CA LEU A 155 3.01 1.68 17.40
C LEU A 155 2.26 0.81 16.38
N LEU A 156 2.74 -0.40 16.12
CA LEU A 156 2.08 -1.36 15.22
C LEU A 156 1.06 -2.27 15.93
N ASN A 157 1.20 -2.48 17.24
CA ASN A 157 0.34 -3.36 18.02
C ASN A 157 -0.58 -2.56 18.96
N ALA A 158 -0.24 -2.44 20.24
CA ALA A 158 -1.08 -1.77 21.22
C ALA A 158 -1.32 -0.28 20.93
N GLY A 159 -0.32 0.42 20.39
CA GLY A 159 -0.37 1.81 19.97
C GLY A 159 -0.94 2.05 18.57
N ALA A 160 -1.35 1.00 17.84
CA ALA A 160 -1.86 1.15 16.48
C ALA A 160 -3.02 2.16 16.32
N PRO A 161 -3.95 2.31 17.28
CA PRO A 161 -4.96 3.36 17.22
C PRO A 161 -4.38 4.77 17.25
N LEU A 162 -3.28 4.99 18.01
CA LEU A 162 -2.59 6.28 18.07
C LEU A 162 -1.88 6.58 16.74
N THR A 163 -1.23 5.58 16.16
CA THR A 163 -0.58 5.69 14.85
C THR A 163 -1.58 6.07 13.78
N VAL A 164 -2.71 5.36 13.68
CA VAL A 164 -3.78 5.66 12.72
C VAL A 164 -4.39 7.04 12.99
N GLY A 165 -4.57 7.42 14.27
CA GLY A 165 -5.03 8.75 14.66
C GLY A 165 -4.09 9.86 14.21
N ALA A 166 -2.78 9.70 14.40
CA ALA A 166 -1.78 10.67 13.94
C ALA A 166 -1.80 10.82 12.41
N VAL A 167 -1.87 9.68 11.70
CA VAL A 167 -2.01 9.65 10.24
C VAL A 167 -3.28 10.39 9.79
N ALA A 168 -4.42 10.10 10.41
CA ALA A 168 -5.71 10.71 10.08
C ALA A 168 -5.72 12.23 10.33
N VAL A 169 -5.12 12.69 11.43
CA VAL A 169 -4.95 14.10 11.73
C VAL A 169 -4.06 14.77 10.68
N GLY A 170 -2.97 14.12 10.27
CA GLY A 170 -2.11 14.59 9.18
C GLY A 170 -2.86 14.79 7.86
N VAL A 171 -3.69 13.82 7.46
CA VAL A 171 -4.55 13.95 6.27
C VAL A 171 -5.57 15.09 6.45
N GLY A 172 -6.19 15.21 7.64
CA GLY A 172 -7.10 16.31 7.94
C GLY A 172 -6.46 17.68 7.70
N PHE A 173 -5.26 17.89 8.22
CA PHE A 173 -4.48 19.11 7.96
C PHE A 173 -4.12 19.29 6.49
N ALA A 174 -3.80 18.22 5.78
CA ALA A 174 -3.49 18.25 4.36
C ALA A 174 -4.68 18.73 3.52
N VAL A 175 -5.89 18.25 3.83
CA VAL A 175 -7.12 18.67 3.14
C VAL A 175 -7.40 20.13 3.39
N VAL A 176 -7.22 20.63 4.64
CA VAL A 176 -7.34 22.07 4.96
C VAL A 176 -6.35 22.89 4.17
N LEU A 177 -5.08 22.48 4.13
CA LEU A 177 -4.04 23.20 3.39
C LEU A 177 -4.34 23.20 1.88
N GLY A 178 -4.88 22.09 1.36
CA GLY A 178 -5.36 21.97 -0.02
C GLY A 178 -6.51 22.95 -0.32
N VAL A 179 -7.48 23.07 0.59
CA VAL A 179 -8.58 24.04 0.48
C VAL A 179 -8.05 25.48 0.46
N PHE A 180 -7.14 25.84 1.38
CA PHE A 180 -6.53 27.18 1.40
C PHE A 180 -5.72 27.47 0.14
N ARG A 181 -4.95 26.48 -0.34
CA ARG A 181 -4.22 26.59 -1.59
C ARG A 181 -5.15 26.89 -2.76
N SER A 182 -6.26 26.15 -2.87
CA SER A 182 -7.26 26.34 -3.92
C SER A 182 -7.95 27.70 -3.83
N LEU A 183 -8.35 28.15 -2.62
CA LEU A 183 -8.98 29.45 -2.40
C LEU A 183 -8.06 30.63 -2.74
N ARG A 184 -6.77 30.53 -2.39
CA ARG A 184 -5.80 31.62 -2.56
C ARG A 184 -4.96 31.49 -3.84
N SER A 185 -5.18 30.43 -4.60
CA SER A 185 -4.44 30.15 -5.84
C SER A 185 -2.92 30.10 -5.65
N TRP A 186 -2.48 29.50 -4.54
CA TRP A 186 -1.05 29.39 -4.27
C TRP A 186 -0.41 28.35 -5.21
N SER A 187 0.75 28.68 -5.74
CA SER A 187 1.57 27.72 -6.50
C SER A 187 1.88 26.50 -5.67
N PHE A 188 1.97 25.34 -6.31
CA PHE A 188 2.23 24.06 -5.64
C PHE A 188 3.72 23.86 -5.28
N LYS A 189 4.63 24.29 -6.19
CA LYS A 189 6.07 24.11 -6.02
C LYS A 189 6.64 24.67 -4.69
N PRO A 190 6.27 25.88 -4.21
CA PRO A 190 6.75 26.40 -2.92
C PRO A 190 6.41 25.48 -1.75
N PHE A 191 5.24 24.80 -1.78
CA PHE A 191 4.89 23.82 -0.76
C PHE A 191 5.84 22.64 -0.74
N LEU A 192 6.26 22.15 -1.92
CA LEU A 192 7.22 21.06 -2.03
C LEU A 192 8.59 21.45 -1.50
N TYR A 193 9.06 22.66 -1.89
CA TYR A 193 10.37 23.18 -1.46
C TYR A 193 10.43 23.45 0.04
N LEU A 194 9.30 23.63 0.69
CA LEU A 194 9.21 23.74 2.15
C LEU A 194 9.03 22.36 2.80
N THR A 195 8.06 21.58 2.32
CA THR A 195 7.62 20.35 3.01
C THR A 195 8.68 19.24 2.96
N ILE A 196 9.31 19.04 1.80
CA ILE A 196 10.28 17.93 1.66
C ILE A 196 11.56 18.16 2.47
N PRO A 197 12.23 19.34 2.46
CA PRO A 197 13.35 19.60 3.35
C PRO A 197 12.98 19.50 4.83
N VAL A 198 11.80 19.97 5.22
CA VAL A 198 11.31 19.83 6.62
C VAL A 198 11.15 18.36 6.99
N LEU A 199 10.57 17.53 6.11
CA LEU A 199 10.45 16.09 6.32
C LEU A 199 11.81 15.41 6.47
N LEU A 200 12.77 15.72 5.61
CA LEU A 200 14.13 15.17 5.67
C LEU A 200 14.86 15.61 6.94
N ALA A 201 14.77 16.89 7.30
CA ALA A 201 15.36 17.44 8.51
C ALA A 201 14.75 16.82 9.78
N LEU A 202 13.42 16.67 9.84
CA LEU A 202 12.72 16.01 10.94
C LEU A 202 13.12 14.53 11.03
N SER A 203 13.19 13.83 9.90
CA SER A 203 13.64 12.43 9.85
C SER A 203 15.06 12.28 10.35
N TYR A 204 15.96 13.18 9.93
CA TYR A 204 17.33 13.21 10.42
C TYR A 204 17.40 13.49 11.93
N TRP A 205 16.62 14.43 12.44
CA TRP A 205 16.56 14.71 13.87
C TRP A 205 16.06 13.50 14.67
N VAL A 206 14.98 12.86 14.21
CA VAL A 206 14.38 11.66 14.83
C VAL A 206 15.36 10.47 14.79
N SER A 207 16.21 10.35 13.78
CA SER A 207 17.19 9.26 13.67
C SER A 207 18.32 9.29 14.70
N ARG A 208 18.52 10.44 15.36
CA ARG A 208 19.56 10.58 16.37
C ARG A 208 19.27 9.81 17.67
N ASP A 209 18.02 9.51 17.96
CA ASP A 209 17.63 8.67 19.08
C ASP A 209 17.42 7.22 18.59
N PRO A 210 18.19 6.23 19.11
CA PRO A 210 18.04 4.82 18.75
C PRO A 210 16.61 4.27 18.95
N ARG A 211 15.83 4.85 19.88
CA ARG A 211 14.43 4.47 20.13
C ARG A 211 13.50 4.79 18.97
N THR A 212 13.82 5.87 18.25
CA THR A 212 12.99 6.38 17.15
C THR A 212 13.54 6.05 15.76
N ALA A 213 14.79 5.66 15.66
CA ALA A 213 15.41 5.35 14.36
C ALA A 213 14.59 4.32 13.55
N ALA A 214 14.08 3.30 14.21
CA ALA A 214 13.29 2.24 13.57
C ALA A 214 11.89 2.69 13.08
N ILE A 215 11.34 3.81 13.58
CA ILE A 215 10.02 4.28 13.14
C ILE A 215 10.06 5.11 11.86
N ILE A 216 11.23 5.52 11.39
CA ILE A 216 11.36 6.38 10.20
C ILE A 216 10.77 5.70 8.98
N GLY A 217 11.11 4.43 8.75
CA GLY A 217 10.55 3.65 7.66
C GLY A 217 9.02 3.55 7.74
N LEU A 218 8.47 3.26 8.94
CA LEU A 218 7.02 3.25 9.17
C LEU A 218 6.40 4.62 8.85
N ALA A 219 6.97 5.71 9.38
CA ALA A 219 6.43 7.05 9.19
C ALA A 219 6.34 7.41 7.71
N TRP A 220 7.41 7.18 6.95
CA TRP A 220 7.43 7.45 5.52
C TRP A 220 6.46 6.56 4.74
N ASP A 221 6.37 5.28 5.07
CA ASP A 221 5.44 4.35 4.42
C ASP A 221 3.97 4.73 4.71
N THR A 222 3.66 5.37 5.86
CA THR A 222 2.30 5.86 6.12
C THR A 222 1.86 6.90 5.08
N GLY A 223 2.78 7.71 4.56
CA GLY A 223 2.49 8.66 3.49
C GLY A 223 1.93 7.99 2.23
N GLY A 224 2.51 6.84 1.84
CA GLY A 224 2.00 6.06 0.71
C GLY A 224 0.70 5.32 1.00
N VAL A 225 0.47 4.92 2.26
CA VAL A 225 -0.71 4.12 2.64
C VAL A 225 -2.00 4.94 2.77
N THR A 226 -1.89 6.27 2.97
CA THR A 226 -3.05 7.16 3.22
C THR A 226 -3.84 7.54 1.99
N THR A 227 -3.27 7.37 0.82
CA THR A 227 -3.82 7.86 -0.44
C THR A 227 -4.24 6.68 -1.33
N GLY A 228 -5.51 6.30 -1.24
CA GLY A 228 -6.08 5.19 -1.98
C GLY A 228 -7.42 5.55 -2.67
N PRO A 229 -8.24 4.53 -2.99
CA PRO A 229 -9.45 4.70 -3.80
C PRO A 229 -10.55 5.53 -3.13
N VAL A 230 -10.48 5.74 -1.82
CA VAL A 230 -11.46 6.57 -1.07
C VAL A 230 -10.95 8.00 -0.95
N THR A 231 -9.75 8.17 -0.42
CA THR A 231 -9.21 9.48 -0.05
C THR A 231 -8.94 10.36 -1.28
N VAL A 232 -8.34 9.79 -2.32
CA VAL A 232 -7.91 10.55 -3.52
C VAL A 232 -9.08 11.20 -4.25
N PRO A 233 -10.14 10.47 -4.66
CA PRO A 233 -11.25 11.09 -5.36
C PRO A 233 -11.98 12.14 -4.54
N LEU A 234 -12.15 11.91 -3.23
CA LEU A 234 -12.82 12.87 -2.35
C LEU A 234 -12.05 14.18 -2.20
N VAL A 235 -10.73 14.08 -2.01
CA VAL A 235 -9.87 15.25 -1.82
C VAL A 235 -9.73 16.05 -3.11
N ILE A 236 -9.59 15.38 -4.26
CA ILE A 236 -9.57 16.03 -5.57
C ILE A 236 -10.91 16.71 -5.86
N ALA A 237 -12.05 16.04 -5.61
CA ALA A 237 -13.37 16.61 -5.82
C ALA A 237 -13.60 17.88 -4.98
N LEU A 238 -13.16 17.88 -3.71
CA LEU A 238 -13.20 19.06 -2.85
C LEU A 238 -12.31 20.18 -3.40
N GLY A 239 -11.08 19.85 -3.84
CA GLY A 239 -10.14 20.81 -4.41
C GLY A 239 -10.69 21.47 -5.68
N ILE A 240 -11.22 20.68 -6.61
CA ILE A 240 -11.86 21.19 -7.85
C ILE A 240 -13.07 22.06 -7.52
N GLY A 241 -13.92 21.63 -6.58
CA GLY A 241 -15.11 22.38 -6.15
C GLY A 241 -14.75 23.75 -5.60
N VAL A 242 -13.74 23.80 -4.73
CA VAL A 242 -13.22 25.05 -4.15
C VAL A 242 -12.61 25.96 -5.23
N SER A 243 -11.83 25.39 -6.15
CA SER A 243 -11.19 26.16 -7.24
C SER A 243 -12.21 26.78 -8.21
N ARG A 244 -13.31 26.07 -8.51
CA ARG A 244 -14.40 26.59 -9.35
C ARG A 244 -15.06 27.84 -8.75
N ILE A 245 -15.25 27.86 -7.44
CA ILE A 245 -15.82 29.04 -6.74
C ILE A 245 -14.83 30.19 -6.69
N ALA A 246 -13.53 29.89 -6.63
CA ALA A 246 -12.47 30.91 -6.72
C ALA A 246 -12.30 31.47 -8.15
N GLY A 247 -13.15 31.10 -9.11
CA GLY A 247 -13.14 31.60 -10.50
C GLY A 247 -12.10 30.95 -11.42
N ARG A 248 -11.56 29.78 -11.03
CA ARG A 248 -10.50 29.05 -11.76
C ARG A 248 -10.86 27.61 -12.15
N GLY A 249 -12.15 27.35 -12.31
CA GLY A 249 -12.65 26.01 -12.64
C GLY A 249 -12.11 25.41 -13.94
N ASP A 250 -11.61 26.23 -14.84
CA ASP A 250 -11.12 25.84 -16.16
C ASP A 250 -9.58 25.63 -16.20
N GLU A 251 -8.86 25.90 -15.11
CA GLU A 251 -7.41 25.61 -15.06
C GLU A 251 -7.16 24.11 -14.89
N PRO A 252 -6.34 23.46 -15.77
CA PRO A 252 -6.05 22.02 -15.69
C PRO A 252 -5.40 21.58 -14.36
N SER A 253 -4.73 22.50 -13.66
CA SER A 253 -4.06 22.26 -12.37
C SER A 253 -4.98 22.42 -11.16
N SER A 254 -6.26 22.81 -11.37
CA SER A 254 -7.20 23.04 -10.28
C SER A 254 -7.51 21.73 -9.54
N GLY A 255 -7.23 21.71 -8.21
CA GLY A 255 -7.42 20.52 -7.38
C GLY A 255 -6.25 19.52 -7.33
N LEU A 256 -5.27 19.58 -8.23
CA LEU A 256 -4.06 18.76 -8.18
C LEU A 256 -3.08 19.26 -7.11
N GLY A 257 -2.19 18.37 -6.62
CA GLY A 257 -1.19 18.67 -5.58
C GLY A 257 -1.72 18.51 -4.14
N VAL A 258 -3.02 18.31 -3.95
CA VAL A 258 -3.59 18.05 -2.61
C VAL A 258 -3.32 16.64 -2.15
N VAL A 259 -3.27 15.69 -3.06
CA VAL A 259 -2.94 14.28 -2.78
C VAL A 259 -1.51 14.16 -2.23
N THR A 260 -0.58 14.92 -2.79
CA THR A 260 0.80 15.01 -2.30
C THR A 260 0.87 15.49 -0.86
N LEU A 261 0.11 16.52 -0.50
CA LEU A 261 0.05 16.99 0.88
C LEU A 261 -0.57 15.95 1.81
N ALA A 262 -1.59 15.21 1.33
CA ALA A 262 -2.21 14.11 2.05
C ALA A 262 -1.26 12.91 2.27
N SER A 263 -0.20 12.79 1.46
CA SER A 263 0.89 11.84 1.68
C SER A 263 1.97 12.38 2.63
N ALA A 264 2.33 13.65 2.53
CA ALA A 264 3.46 14.24 3.26
C ALA A 264 3.16 14.56 4.73
N LEU A 265 1.99 15.15 5.03
CA LEU A 265 1.68 15.57 6.41
C LEU A 265 1.49 14.40 7.40
N PRO A 266 0.92 13.25 7.03
CA PRO A 266 0.93 12.07 7.88
C PRO A 266 2.32 11.63 8.33
N VAL A 267 3.32 11.71 7.46
CA VAL A 267 4.71 11.39 7.82
C VAL A 267 5.20 12.28 8.96
N ILE A 268 4.95 13.60 8.87
CA ILE A 268 5.29 14.56 9.94
C ILE A 268 4.60 14.15 11.24
N MET A 269 3.31 13.85 11.18
CA MET A 269 2.54 13.54 12.39
C MET A 269 3.00 12.24 13.06
N VAL A 270 3.38 11.22 12.29
CA VAL A 270 3.89 9.95 12.84
C VAL A 270 5.30 10.13 13.40
N LEU A 271 6.18 10.91 12.74
CA LEU A 271 7.51 11.24 13.28
C LEU A 271 7.40 12.02 14.61
N LEU A 272 6.51 13.01 14.68
CA LEU A 272 6.25 13.77 15.91
C LEU A 272 5.65 12.87 17.02
N LEU A 273 4.70 12.01 16.68
CA LEU A 273 4.15 11.03 17.63
C LEU A 273 5.26 10.15 18.20
N GLY A 274 6.15 9.64 17.34
CA GLY A 274 7.30 8.85 17.75
C GLY A 274 8.24 9.61 18.69
N ALA A 275 8.57 10.84 18.35
CA ALA A 275 9.44 11.70 19.16
C ALA A 275 8.83 11.99 20.56
N VAL A 276 7.53 12.27 20.62
CA VAL A 276 6.80 12.52 21.89
C VAL A 276 6.73 11.26 22.77
N LEU A 277 6.59 10.09 22.15
CA LEU A 277 6.49 8.84 22.88
C LEU A 277 7.85 8.25 23.27
N ALA A 278 8.92 8.54 22.54
CA ALA A 278 10.25 7.95 22.73
C ALA A 278 10.76 7.93 24.20
N PRO A 279 10.62 9.01 25.00
CA PRO A 279 11.13 9.00 26.38
C PRO A 279 10.46 7.97 27.28
N ARG A 280 9.29 7.45 26.90
CA ARG A 280 8.49 6.48 27.67
C ARG A 280 8.83 5.03 27.36
N PHE A 281 9.68 4.78 26.36
CA PHE A 281 10.01 3.45 25.87
C PHE A 281 11.47 3.11 26.11
N PRO A 282 11.80 1.80 26.33
CA PRO A 282 13.17 1.38 26.54
C PRO A 282 14.03 1.53 25.28
N MET A 283 15.36 1.57 25.49
CA MET A 283 16.31 1.48 24.38
C MET A 283 16.22 0.11 23.70
N PRO A 284 16.49 0.02 22.38
CA PRO A 284 16.69 -1.25 21.71
C PRO A 284 17.77 -2.09 22.40
N GLY A 285 17.55 -3.41 22.46
CA GLY A 285 18.48 -4.31 23.15
C GLY A 285 18.27 -5.77 22.76
N GLY A 286 18.72 -6.69 23.62
CA GLY A 286 18.54 -8.12 23.46
C GLY A 286 17.26 -8.67 24.11
N PRO A 287 16.89 -9.93 23.81
CA PRO A 287 15.75 -10.58 24.43
C PRO A 287 15.91 -10.74 25.95
N ASP A 288 17.11 -11.10 26.45
CA ASP A 288 17.36 -11.26 27.87
C ASP A 288 17.17 -9.95 28.64
N GLU A 289 17.60 -8.82 28.06
CA GLU A 289 17.44 -7.48 28.62
C GLU A 289 15.96 -7.01 28.60
N PHE A 290 15.24 -7.31 27.51
CA PHE A 290 13.81 -7.00 27.40
C PHE A 290 12.98 -7.74 28.43
N PHE A 291 13.30 -9.01 28.67
CA PHE A 291 12.61 -9.83 29.67
C PHE A 291 13.25 -9.72 31.07
N ALA A 292 14.20 -8.82 31.34
CA ALA A 292 14.79 -8.64 32.67
C ALA A 292 13.76 -8.11 33.71
N PRO A 293 13.80 -8.55 34.97
CA PRO A 293 12.85 -8.12 36.03
C PRO A 293 12.81 -6.60 36.20
N GLU A 294 13.95 -5.97 36.09
CA GLU A 294 14.14 -4.51 36.25
C GLU A 294 13.40 -3.69 35.18
N ARG A 295 13.19 -4.26 34.00
CA ARG A 295 12.49 -3.61 32.87
C ARG A 295 11.04 -4.07 32.72
N HIS A 296 10.50 -4.85 33.66
CA HIS A 296 9.17 -5.44 33.55
C HIS A 296 8.09 -4.42 33.15
N ASN A 297 7.97 -3.32 33.90
CA ASN A 297 6.97 -2.28 33.63
C ASN A 297 7.11 -1.63 32.25
N GLN A 298 8.35 -1.47 31.76
CA GLN A 298 8.62 -0.91 30.44
C GLN A 298 8.26 -1.92 29.34
N SER A 299 8.59 -3.20 29.53
CA SER A 299 8.32 -4.28 28.58
C SER A 299 6.82 -4.61 28.49
N VAL A 300 6.09 -4.56 29.61
CA VAL A 300 4.62 -4.65 29.64
C VAL A 300 3.99 -3.49 28.87
N ARG A 301 4.53 -2.26 29.01
CA ARG A 301 4.07 -1.12 28.22
C ARG A 301 4.30 -1.34 26.72
N VAL A 302 5.44 -1.89 26.31
CA VAL A 302 5.72 -2.26 24.93
C VAL A 302 4.72 -3.29 24.41
N ALA A 303 4.45 -4.33 25.22
CA ALA A 303 3.48 -5.38 24.88
C ALA A 303 2.02 -4.89 24.87
N GLY A 304 1.72 -3.81 25.63
CA GLY A 304 0.40 -3.22 25.75
C GLY A 304 -0.45 -3.79 26.89
N SER A 305 -0.16 -5.00 27.36
CA SER A 305 -0.80 -5.63 28.54
C SER A 305 0.11 -6.68 29.15
N GLU A 306 -0.16 -7.03 30.42
CA GLU A 306 0.53 -8.11 31.13
C GLU A 306 0.33 -9.47 30.43
N GLU A 307 -0.87 -9.72 29.93
CA GLU A 307 -1.20 -10.97 29.20
C GLU A 307 -0.38 -11.09 27.91
N ALA A 308 -0.30 -10.00 27.12
CA ALA A 308 0.51 -9.96 25.90
C ALA A 308 2.00 -10.13 26.19
N PHE A 309 2.49 -9.55 27.29
CA PHE A 309 3.88 -9.71 27.73
C PHE A 309 4.19 -11.17 28.11
N ARG A 310 3.29 -11.84 28.84
CA ARG A 310 3.42 -13.26 29.17
C ARG A 310 3.39 -14.15 27.93
N GLU A 311 2.50 -13.85 26.97
CA GLU A 311 2.45 -14.57 25.69
C GLU A 311 3.76 -14.40 24.90
N LEU A 312 4.33 -13.19 24.86
CA LEU A 312 5.63 -12.94 24.26
C LEU A 312 6.75 -13.71 24.95
N ALA A 313 6.76 -13.73 26.28
CA ALA A 313 7.75 -14.47 27.05
C ALA A 313 7.65 -15.98 26.78
N ALA A 314 6.43 -16.54 26.79
CA ALA A 314 6.20 -17.95 26.52
C ALA A 314 6.62 -18.38 25.10
N ASN A 315 6.57 -17.47 24.14
CA ASN A 315 6.94 -17.77 22.75
C ASN A 315 8.46 -17.60 22.47
N ASN A 316 9.18 -16.82 23.29
CA ASN A 316 10.55 -16.42 22.99
C ASN A 316 11.58 -16.81 24.04
N LEU A 317 11.16 -17.23 25.26
CA LEU A 317 12.05 -17.72 26.30
C LEU A 317 11.97 -19.24 26.41
N SER A 318 13.04 -19.86 26.95
CA SER A 318 13.02 -21.30 27.28
C SER A 318 11.98 -21.57 28.38
N PRO A 319 11.35 -22.77 28.38
CA PRO A 319 10.35 -23.13 29.38
C PRO A 319 10.82 -22.98 30.84
N GLU A 320 12.10 -23.21 31.12
CA GLU A 320 12.72 -23.03 32.43
C GLU A 320 12.74 -21.55 32.82
N LYS A 321 13.16 -20.64 31.96
CA LYS A 321 13.15 -19.19 32.20
C LYS A 321 11.74 -18.66 32.40
N VAL A 322 10.75 -19.21 31.72
CA VAL A 322 9.33 -18.85 31.87
C VAL A 322 8.83 -19.30 33.24
N LYS A 323 9.10 -20.54 33.66
CA LYS A 323 8.72 -21.09 35.01
C LYS A 323 9.35 -20.28 36.14
N THR A 324 10.63 -19.97 36.03
CA THR A 324 11.36 -19.21 37.08
C THR A 324 10.78 -17.81 37.25
N ARG A 325 10.26 -17.19 36.17
CA ARG A 325 9.81 -15.80 36.17
C ARG A 325 8.33 -15.63 36.50
N PHE A 326 7.47 -16.51 36.00
CA PHE A 326 6.01 -16.39 36.11
C PHE A 326 5.37 -17.45 37.02
N GLY A 327 6.16 -18.35 37.63
CA GLY A 327 5.66 -19.44 38.43
C GLY A 327 4.97 -20.54 37.60
N THR A 328 4.39 -21.54 38.31
CA THR A 328 3.80 -22.74 37.68
C THR A 328 2.45 -22.49 36.97
N GLU A 329 1.90 -21.27 36.97
CA GLU A 329 0.59 -20.97 36.37
C GLU A 329 0.66 -20.64 34.86
N SER A 330 1.78 -20.85 34.19
CA SER A 330 1.73 -20.88 32.73
C SER A 330 0.97 -22.13 32.31
N LYS A 331 -0.28 -21.95 31.82
CA LYS A 331 -1.01 -22.98 31.10
C LYS A 331 -0.01 -23.68 30.16
N GLU A 332 0.18 -24.97 30.37
CA GLU A 332 0.98 -25.83 29.51
C GLU A 332 0.71 -25.45 28.07
N LYS A 333 1.77 -25.20 27.31
CA LYS A 333 1.67 -25.18 25.87
C LYS A 333 0.98 -26.46 25.47
N PRO A 334 -0.17 -26.45 24.81
CA PRO A 334 -0.58 -27.65 24.12
C PRO A 334 0.52 -27.92 23.11
N SER A 335 1.32 -28.98 23.35
CA SER A 335 2.43 -29.40 22.46
C SER A 335 1.96 -29.78 21.06
N ASP A 336 0.67 -29.68 20.81
CA ASP A 336 -0.04 -29.89 19.55
C ASP A 336 -0.94 -28.72 19.15
N ALA A 337 -0.58 -27.48 19.49
CA ALA A 337 -1.21 -26.36 18.84
C ALA A 337 -0.68 -26.29 17.39
N GLY A 338 -1.14 -27.20 16.55
CA GLY A 338 -1.26 -26.96 15.13
C GLY A 338 -1.88 -25.56 14.94
N PRO A 339 -1.65 -24.88 13.81
CA PRO A 339 -1.99 -23.48 13.61
C PRO A 339 -3.38 -23.22 14.17
N ARG A 340 -3.49 -22.29 15.17
CA ARG A 340 -4.76 -21.98 15.85
C ARG A 340 -5.84 -21.93 14.78
N ARG A 341 -6.76 -22.89 14.77
CA ARG A 341 -7.96 -22.89 13.93
C ARG A 341 -8.76 -21.66 14.33
N HIS A 342 -8.39 -20.50 13.78
CA HIS A 342 -9.20 -19.30 13.89
C HIS A 342 -10.58 -19.66 13.36
N VAL A 343 -11.56 -19.67 14.27
CA VAL A 343 -12.94 -19.98 13.89
C VAL A 343 -13.33 -18.95 12.83
N PRO A 344 -13.66 -19.36 11.61
CA PRO A 344 -13.89 -18.44 10.48
C PRO A 344 -14.91 -17.35 10.81
N ARG A 345 -15.86 -17.67 11.69
CA ARG A 345 -16.92 -16.77 12.14
C ARG A 345 -16.42 -15.59 13.00
N LYS A 346 -15.40 -15.77 13.85
CA LYS A 346 -14.82 -14.67 14.64
C LYS A 346 -14.06 -13.69 13.74
N MET A 347 -13.34 -14.19 12.77
CA MET A 347 -12.59 -13.40 11.81
C MET A 347 -13.54 -12.58 10.91
N MET A 348 -14.59 -13.20 10.34
CA MET A 348 -15.59 -12.51 9.54
C MET A 348 -16.27 -11.38 10.33
N ARG A 349 -16.61 -11.62 11.59
CA ARG A 349 -17.19 -10.59 12.47
C ARG A 349 -16.25 -9.43 12.69
N ALA A 350 -14.94 -9.67 12.85
CA ALA A 350 -13.96 -8.61 13.01
C ALA A 350 -13.86 -7.74 11.74
N HIS A 351 -13.83 -8.35 10.54
CA HIS A 351 -13.83 -7.60 9.28
C HIS A 351 -15.13 -6.82 9.07
N ALA A 352 -16.29 -7.38 9.46
CA ALA A 352 -17.57 -6.67 9.40
C ALA A 352 -17.59 -5.42 10.30
N VAL A 353 -17.11 -5.54 11.53
CA VAL A 353 -17.01 -4.39 12.45
C VAL A 353 -16.03 -3.34 11.91
N ASN A 354 -14.92 -3.76 11.31
CA ASN A 354 -13.97 -2.84 10.71
C ASN A 354 -14.56 -2.12 9.49
N ALA A 355 -15.30 -2.82 8.63
CA ALA A 355 -15.99 -2.21 7.49
C ALA A 355 -17.02 -1.17 7.94
N LEU A 356 -17.82 -1.48 8.99
CA LEU A 356 -18.77 -0.52 9.58
C LEU A 356 -18.06 0.71 10.14
N LYS A 357 -16.99 0.51 10.92
CA LYS A 357 -16.20 1.62 11.49
C LYS A 357 -15.52 2.49 10.43
N ALA A 358 -15.25 1.94 9.25
CA ALA A 358 -14.65 2.63 8.13
C ALA A 358 -15.69 3.46 7.34
N ILE A 359 -16.73 2.81 6.84
CA ILE A 359 -17.65 3.41 5.87
C ILE A 359 -18.72 4.27 6.53
N VAL A 360 -19.27 3.85 7.69
CA VAL A 360 -20.40 4.55 8.32
C VAL A 360 -20.05 5.97 8.75
N PRO A 361 -18.91 6.26 9.42
CA PRO A 361 -18.57 7.64 9.80
C PRO A 361 -18.37 8.55 8.57
N LEU A 362 -17.70 8.04 7.52
CA LEU A 362 -17.49 8.81 6.29
C LEU A 362 -18.81 9.14 5.61
N ALA A 363 -19.67 8.14 5.42
CA ALA A 363 -21.00 8.32 4.84
C ALA A 363 -21.84 9.31 5.66
N ALA A 364 -21.81 9.19 7.00
CA ALA A 364 -22.53 10.10 7.90
C ALA A 364 -22.05 11.55 7.77
N VAL A 365 -20.74 11.78 7.70
CA VAL A 365 -20.17 13.13 7.52
C VAL A 365 -20.62 13.73 6.19
N LEU A 366 -20.54 12.97 5.09
CA LEU A 366 -20.96 13.44 3.78
C LEU A 366 -22.47 13.72 3.72
N LEU A 367 -23.29 12.82 4.26
CA LEU A 367 -24.76 12.98 4.31
C LEU A 367 -25.15 14.17 5.19
N LEU A 368 -24.57 14.29 6.39
CA LEU A 368 -24.85 15.42 7.28
C LEU A 368 -24.43 16.74 6.65
N ALA A 369 -23.26 16.80 6.00
CA ALA A 369 -22.82 17.98 5.28
C ALA A 369 -23.80 18.36 4.16
N LEU A 370 -24.23 17.38 3.36
CA LEU A 370 -25.18 17.60 2.27
C LEU A 370 -26.55 18.08 2.79
N LEU A 371 -27.10 17.41 3.80
CA LEU A 371 -28.45 17.67 4.30
C LEU A 371 -28.54 18.93 5.17
N LEU A 372 -27.56 19.15 6.06
CA LEU A 372 -27.62 20.25 7.06
C LEU A 372 -26.97 21.54 6.56
N ILE A 373 -25.83 21.45 5.85
CA ILE A 373 -25.06 22.61 5.42
C ILE A 373 -25.43 23.00 3.99
N VAL A 374 -25.35 22.07 3.06
CA VAL A 374 -25.68 22.31 1.65
C VAL A 374 -27.19 22.42 1.45
N ARG A 375 -27.99 21.77 2.31
CA ARG A 375 -29.46 21.76 2.29
C ARG A 375 -30.01 21.32 0.93
N GLU A 376 -29.39 20.31 0.34
CA GLU A 376 -29.86 19.66 -0.88
C GLU A 376 -30.49 18.30 -0.56
N ARG A 377 -31.57 17.97 -1.29
CA ARG A 377 -32.13 16.62 -1.24
C ARG A 377 -31.20 15.64 -1.94
N LEU A 378 -31.11 14.43 -1.42
CA LEU A 378 -30.36 13.37 -2.07
C LEU A 378 -31.01 13.09 -3.44
N PRO A 379 -30.27 13.20 -4.55
CA PRO A 379 -30.72 12.68 -5.82
C PRO A 379 -30.61 11.16 -5.78
N HIS A 380 -31.57 10.46 -6.31
CA HIS A 380 -31.53 9.01 -6.42
C HIS A 380 -31.20 8.32 -5.09
N ASN A 381 -32.06 8.51 -4.07
CA ASN A 381 -31.87 7.94 -2.72
C ASN A 381 -31.64 6.42 -2.75
N ASP A 382 -32.25 5.73 -3.71
CA ASP A 382 -32.10 4.30 -3.96
C ASP A 382 -30.69 3.93 -4.41
N GLU A 383 -30.09 4.70 -5.32
CA GLU A 383 -28.71 4.47 -5.78
C GLU A 383 -27.69 4.71 -4.65
N VAL A 384 -27.84 5.80 -3.89
CA VAL A 384 -26.96 6.11 -2.76
C VAL A 384 -27.06 5.04 -1.68
N SER A 385 -28.26 4.60 -1.32
CA SER A 385 -28.44 3.55 -0.32
C SER A 385 -27.87 2.20 -0.78
N LEU A 386 -28.09 1.83 -2.04
CA LEU A 386 -27.49 0.64 -2.64
C LEU A 386 -25.96 0.74 -2.68
N GLY A 387 -25.43 1.90 -3.05
CA GLY A 387 -23.99 2.15 -3.08
C GLY A 387 -23.34 2.04 -1.70
N LEU A 388 -23.98 2.51 -0.64
CA LEU A 388 -23.50 2.35 0.74
C LEU A 388 -23.48 0.87 1.17
N VAL A 389 -24.51 0.09 0.81
CA VAL A 389 -24.53 -1.35 1.07
C VAL A 389 -23.40 -2.05 0.29
N PHE A 390 -23.19 -1.69 -0.97
CA PHE A 390 -22.11 -2.24 -1.79
C PHE A 390 -20.74 -1.87 -1.23
N SER A 391 -20.54 -0.64 -0.74
CA SER A 391 -19.29 -0.23 -0.08
C SER A 391 -19.01 -1.06 1.17
N LEU A 392 -20.02 -1.31 2.01
CA LEU A 392 -19.88 -2.12 3.23
C LEU A 392 -19.57 -3.58 2.93
N VAL A 393 -20.36 -4.21 2.06
CA VAL A 393 -20.17 -5.62 1.67
C VAL A 393 -18.84 -5.77 0.94
N GLY A 394 -18.54 -4.84 0.03
CA GLY A 394 -17.29 -4.82 -0.72
C GLY A 394 -16.07 -4.71 0.19
N MET A 395 -16.08 -3.77 1.14
CA MET A 395 -15.00 -3.59 2.12
C MET A 395 -14.78 -4.83 3.00
N LEU A 396 -15.87 -5.47 3.44
CA LEU A 396 -15.82 -6.71 4.22
C LEU A 396 -15.17 -7.84 3.43
N LEU A 397 -15.68 -8.12 2.22
CA LEU A 397 -15.18 -9.20 1.36
C LEU A 397 -13.74 -8.94 0.94
N PHE A 398 -13.42 -7.69 0.59
CA PHE A 398 -12.08 -7.28 0.20
C PHE A 398 -11.08 -7.49 1.35
N SER A 399 -11.37 -6.97 2.55
CA SER A 399 -10.47 -7.10 3.71
C SER A 399 -10.27 -8.57 4.12
N TYR A 400 -11.35 -9.36 4.12
CA TYR A 400 -11.28 -10.80 4.40
C TYR A 400 -10.45 -11.54 3.34
N GLY A 401 -10.71 -11.22 2.07
CA GLY A 401 -10.03 -11.81 0.93
C GLY A 401 -8.54 -11.47 0.89
N MET A 402 -8.19 -10.23 1.22
CA MET A 402 -6.80 -9.80 1.31
C MET A 402 -6.02 -10.61 2.35
N ASP A 403 -6.56 -10.76 3.56
CA ASP A 403 -5.87 -11.51 4.63
C ASP A 403 -5.69 -12.99 4.26
N ARG A 404 -6.71 -13.62 3.68
CA ARG A 404 -6.70 -15.05 3.35
C ARG A 404 -6.07 -15.39 2.00
N GLY A 405 -6.14 -14.48 1.05
CA GLY A 405 -5.67 -14.68 -0.32
C GLY A 405 -4.35 -14.00 -0.59
N LEU A 406 -4.43 -12.73 -1.00
CA LEU A 406 -3.31 -12.02 -1.59
C LEU A 406 -2.14 -11.79 -0.61
N SER A 407 -2.42 -11.37 0.63
CA SER A 407 -1.38 -11.21 1.67
C SER A 407 -0.76 -12.55 2.07
N SER A 408 -1.56 -13.62 2.14
CA SER A 408 -1.06 -14.96 2.43
C SER A 408 -0.12 -15.46 1.32
N LEU A 409 -0.50 -15.28 0.05
CA LEU A 409 0.34 -15.63 -1.09
C LEU A 409 1.62 -14.78 -1.14
N GLY A 410 1.50 -13.46 -0.93
CA GLY A 410 2.64 -12.54 -0.88
C GLY A 410 3.63 -12.89 0.24
N ASN A 411 3.13 -13.23 1.43
CA ASN A 411 3.96 -13.68 2.56
C ASN A 411 4.68 -15.01 2.26
N GLN A 412 4.02 -15.96 1.61
CA GLN A 412 4.65 -17.23 1.23
C GLN A 412 5.72 -17.01 0.16
N ALA A 413 5.44 -16.20 -0.85
CA ALA A 413 6.41 -15.83 -1.86
C ALA A 413 7.61 -15.12 -1.22
N GLY A 414 7.39 -14.10 -0.39
CA GLY A 414 8.43 -13.35 0.31
C GLY A 414 9.34 -14.22 1.17
N ARG A 415 8.77 -15.15 1.95
CA ARG A 415 9.54 -16.10 2.77
C ARG A 415 10.33 -17.12 1.94
N SER A 416 9.93 -17.35 0.70
CA SER A 416 10.58 -18.27 -0.21
C SER A 416 11.67 -17.60 -1.06
N LEU A 417 11.71 -16.27 -1.14
CA LEU A 417 12.68 -15.51 -1.93
C LEU A 417 14.16 -15.81 -1.56
N PRO A 418 14.54 -16.01 -0.28
CA PRO A 418 15.91 -16.35 0.07
C PRO A 418 16.45 -17.62 -0.60
N ARG A 419 15.58 -18.50 -1.07
CA ARG A 419 15.99 -19.68 -1.88
C ARG A 419 16.70 -19.30 -3.18
N ALA A 420 16.58 -18.07 -3.62
CA ALA A 420 17.27 -17.60 -4.81
C ALA A 420 18.79 -17.58 -4.62
N TRP A 421 19.28 -17.23 -3.43
CA TRP A 421 20.71 -17.09 -3.13
C TRP A 421 21.21 -17.96 -1.96
N GLU A 422 20.31 -18.56 -1.15
CA GLU A 422 20.66 -19.42 -0.02
C GLU A 422 20.04 -20.80 -0.15
N ALA A 423 20.76 -21.82 0.30
CA ALA A 423 20.20 -23.13 0.54
C ALA A 423 19.21 -23.05 1.71
N THR A 424 17.99 -23.53 1.51
CA THR A 424 16.94 -23.52 2.54
C THR A 424 16.42 -24.90 2.83
N GLU A 425 16.12 -25.15 4.09
CA GLU A 425 15.54 -26.42 4.53
C GLU A 425 14.16 -26.67 3.91
N ARG A 426 13.88 -27.93 3.58
CA ARG A 426 12.62 -28.41 3.02
C ARG A 426 11.90 -29.29 4.04
N PRO A 427 11.13 -28.72 4.99
CA PRO A 427 10.39 -29.50 6.00
C PRO A 427 9.35 -30.45 5.40
N ASP A 428 8.85 -30.11 4.18
CA ASP A 428 7.92 -30.94 3.41
C ASP A 428 8.57 -32.22 2.85
N LYS A 429 9.90 -32.28 2.81
CA LYS A 429 10.71 -33.46 2.41
C LYS A 429 11.47 -34.05 3.60
N ALA A 430 11.07 -33.76 4.81
CA ALA A 430 11.70 -34.33 5.99
C ALA A 430 11.62 -35.86 5.98
N VAL A 431 12.75 -36.51 6.27
CA VAL A 431 12.87 -37.94 6.37
C VAL A 431 13.25 -38.29 7.82
N THR A 432 12.54 -39.24 8.42
CA THR A 432 12.87 -39.73 9.77
C THR A 432 13.63 -41.04 9.63
N TYR A 433 14.85 -41.07 10.16
CA TYR A 433 15.69 -42.27 10.25
C TYR A 433 15.58 -42.84 11.66
N SER A 434 15.30 -44.16 11.78
CA SER A 434 15.18 -44.87 13.05
C SER A 434 16.40 -45.75 13.28
N GLY A 435 16.70 -46.07 14.54
CA GLY A 435 17.81 -46.94 14.93
C GLY A 435 19.19 -46.26 14.80
N ILE A 436 19.26 -44.98 14.99
CA ILE A 436 20.51 -44.21 14.91
C ILE A 436 21.40 -44.48 16.12
N ASN A 437 22.64 -44.90 15.83
CA ASN A 437 23.67 -45.05 16.85
C ASN A 437 24.61 -43.84 16.82
N GLU A 438 24.65 -43.07 17.91
CA GLU A 438 25.49 -41.86 18.04
C GLU A 438 26.99 -42.13 17.89
N ASN A 439 27.43 -43.38 18.16
CA ASN A 439 28.84 -43.76 17.99
C ASN A 439 29.29 -43.81 16.53
N LEU A 440 28.35 -43.83 15.59
CA LEU A 440 28.64 -43.82 14.15
C LEU A 440 28.77 -42.41 13.57
N LEU A 441 28.56 -41.34 14.38
CA LEU A 441 28.68 -39.96 13.93
C LEU A 441 30.14 -39.63 13.54
N VAL A 442 30.31 -39.11 12.33
CA VAL A 442 31.60 -38.66 11.80
C VAL A 442 31.73 -37.15 12.07
N ARG A 443 32.87 -36.77 12.65
CA ARG A 443 33.21 -35.36 12.90
C ARG A 443 34.10 -34.81 11.80
N ALA A 444 33.71 -33.69 11.21
CA ALA A 444 34.49 -32.99 10.22
C ALA A 444 34.69 -31.51 10.64
N VAL A 445 35.88 -30.96 10.34
CA VAL A 445 36.19 -29.56 10.58
C VAL A 445 35.78 -28.75 9.36
N ARG A 446 34.96 -27.74 9.57
CA ARG A 446 34.56 -26.79 8.51
C ARG A 446 35.69 -25.78 8.22
N PRO A 447 35.72 -25.12 7.05
CA PRO A 447 36.73 -24.11 6.72
C PRO A 447 36.85 -22.96 7.74
N ASN A 448 35.76 -22.67 8.49
CA ASN A 448 35.74 -21.67 9.56
C ASN A 448 36.26 -22.19 10.92
N GLY A 449 36.81 -23.41 10.97
CA GLY A 449 37.36 -24.03 12.18
C GLY A 449 36.33 -24.68 13.10
N SER A 450 35.03 -24.58 12.81
CA SER A 450 33.98 -25.25 13.60
C SER A 450 33.90 -26.74 13.27
N VAL A 451 33.60 -27.56 14.30
CA VAL A 451 33.40 -29.00 14.14
C VAL A 451 31.92 -29.27 13.83
N ALA A 452 31.66 -29.99 12.75
CA ALA A 452 30.33 -30.46 12.39
C ALA A 452 30.24 -31.98 12.52
N GLU A 453 29.11 -32.48 13.01
CA GLU A 453 28.80 -33.92 13.12
C GLU A 453 27.94 -34.33 11.91
N TYR A 454 28.25 -35.47 11.33
CA TYR A 454 27.55 -36.04 10.18
C TYR A 454 27.14 -37.47 10.45
N LEU A 455 25.92 -37.84 10.02
CA LEU A 455 25.41 -39.20 10.07
C LEU A 455 25.70 -39.88 8.73
N PRO A 456 26.52 -40.96 8.71
CA PRO A 456 26.72 -41.73 7.50
C PRO A 456 25.50 -42.65 7.26
N LEU A 457 24.85 -42.46 6.13
CA LEU A 457 23.72 -43.30 5.69
C LEU A 457 24.16 -44.14 4.50
N ALA A 458 23.82 -45.42 4.50
CA ALA A 458 24.04 -46.28 3.36
C ALA A 458 22.93 -46.11 2.33
N ASP A 459 23.26 -45.59 1.15
CA ASP A 459 22.37 -45.50 0.00
C ASP A 459 22.92 -46.35 -1.16
N LYS A 460 22.07 -46.65 -2.15
CA LYS A 460 22.42 -47.46 -3.34
C LYS A 460 23.62 -46.90 -4.14
N GLY A 461 23.94 -45.62 -3.94
CA GLY A 461 25.08 -44.92 -4.58
C GLY A 461 26.35 -44.80 -3.74
N GLY A 462 26.38 -45.37 -2.52
CA GLY A 462 27.48 -45.22 -1.56
C GLY A 462 27.08 -44.52 -0.28
N PRO A 463 27.99 -44.33 0.68
CA PRO A 463 27.67 -43.66 1.94
C PRO A 463 27.38 -42.17 1.71
N GLN A 464 26.18 -41.74 2.07
CA GLN A 464 25.77 -40.33 2.09
C GLN A 464 25.99 -39.77 3.51
N PHE A 465 26.70 -38.66 3.61
CA PHE A 465 26.92 -37.96 4.88
C PHE A 465 25.89 -36.85 5.08
N VAL A 466 25.00 -37.04 6.05
CA VAL A 466 23.93 -36.11 6.36
C VAL A 466 24.33 -35.28 7.58
N PRO A 467 24.25 -33.92 7.56
CA PRO A 467 24.53 -33.08 8.73
C PRO A 467 23.67 -33.52 9.91
N PHE A 468 24.29 -33.73 11.08
CA PHE A 468 23.60 -34.16 12.29
C PHE A 468 23.40 -32.95 13.22
N ILE A 469 22.16 -32.66 13.53
CA ILE A 469 21.73 -31.56 14.42
C ILE A 469 21.09 -32.18 15.65
N ARG A 470 21.72 -32.05 16.81
CA ARG A 470 21.30 -32.73 18.05
C ARG A 470 19.89 -32.43 18.50
N GLU A 471 19.39 -31.21 18.26
CA GLU A 471 18.01 -30.79 18.59
C GLU A 471 16.93 -31.54 17.80
N ARG A 472 17.31 -32.27 16.75
CA ARG A 472 16.40 -33.06 15.89
C ARG A 472 16.51 -34.58 16.14
N TYR A 473 17.32 -34.96 17.11
CA TYR A 473 17.50 -36.35 17.52
C TYR A 473 16.68 -36.63 18.77
N ASP A 474 15.83 -37.64 18.70
CA ASP A 474 15.08 -38.20 19.84
C ASP A 474 15.87 -39.39 20.36
N ALA A 475 16.55 -39.22 21.49
CA ALA A 475 17.39 -40.25 22.10
C ALA A 475 16.57 -41.43 22.66
N ASP A 476 15.31 -41.18 23.12
CA ASP A 476 14.45 -42.22 23.68
C ASP A 476 13.96 -43.20 22.58
N ARG A 477 13.79 -42.72 21.37
CA ARG A 477 13.35 -43.49 20.19
C ARG A 477 14.46 -43.89 19.25
N ALA A 478 15.67 -43.35 19.46
CA ALA A 478 16.80 -43.45 18.53
C ALA A 478 16.42 -42.99 17.11
N GLU A 479 15.63 -41.91 17.00
CA GLU A 479 15.12 -41.39 15.74
C GLU A 479 15.76 -40.02 15.44
N TYR A 480 16.20 -39.83 14.19
CA TYR A 480 16.73 -38.57 13.70
C TYR A 480 15.87 -38.05 12.55
N ARG A 481 15.35 -36.82 12.72
CA ARG A 481 14.58 -36.15 11.69
C ARG A 481 15.48 -35.27 10.83
N TRP A 482 15.86 -35.78 9.67
CA TRP A 482 16.62 -35.03 8.68
C TRP A 482 15.70 -34.20 7.78
N ILE A 483 16.04 -32.91 7.62
CA ILE A 483 15.36 -32.01 6.72
C ILE A 483 16.36 -31.65 5.63
N PRO A 484 16.17 -32.09 4.36
CA PRO A 484 17.07 -31.79 3.29
C PRO A 484 17.08 -30.30 2.97
N GLU A 485 18.26 -29.76 2.67
CA GLU A 485 18.41 -28.41 2.14
C GLU A 485 18.28 -28.43 0.61
N GLN A 486 17.68 -27.39 0.04
CA GLN A 486 17.57 -27.19 -1.39
C GLN A 486 17.90 -25.75 -1.75
N GLY A 487 18.68 -25.55 -2.81
CA GLY A 487 19.10 -24.24 -3.30
C GLY A 487 20.63 -24.10 -3.24
N PRO A 488 21.16 -22.93 -3.56
CA PRO A 488 20.46 -21.77 -4.15
C PRO A 488 19.91 -22.09 -5.55
N VAL A 489 18.80 -21.45 -5.91
CA VAL A 489 18.12 -21.71 -7.20
C VAL A 489 18.88 -21.07 -8.36
N ALA A 490 19.53 -19.93 -8.10
CA ALA A 490 20.28 -19.16 -9.11
C ALA A 490 21.75 -19.59 -9.27
N GLY A 491 22.16 -20.71 -8.65
CA GLY A 491 23.55 -21.18 -8.63
C GLY A 491 24.34 -20.66 -7.44
N ASP A 492 25.61 -21.01 -7.36
CA ASP A 492 26.47 -20.74 -6.19
C ASP A 492 26.92 -19.27 -6.09
N GLU A 493 26.64 -18.44 -7.10
CA GLU A 493 26.98 -17.01 -7.07
C GLU A 493 25.80 -16.19 -6.53
N ASP A 494 25.97 -15.52 -5.42
CA ASP A 494 24.99 -14.64 -4.77
C ASP A 494 24.42 -13.56 -5.70
N PHE A 495 25.23 -13.07 -6.65
CA PHE A 495 24.85 -12.02 -7.60
C PHE A 495 23.60 -12.40 -8.41
N TRP A 496 23.53 -13.60 -8.98
CA TRP A 496 22.38 -14.05 -9.77
C TRP A 496 21.15 -14.25 -8.92
N GLY A 497 21.32 -14.67 -7.67
CA GLY A 497 20.23 -14.79 -6.70
C GLY A 497 19.61 -13.43 -6.38
N TYR A 498 20.42 -12.42 -6.08
CA TYR A 498 19.96 -11.04 -5.85
C TYR A 498 19.33 -10.43 -7.11
N ALA A 499 19.95 -10.60 -8.28
CA ALA A 499 19.40 -10.12 -9.55
C ALA A 499 18.01 -10.71 -9.83
N LEU A 500 17.82 -11.99 -9.59
CA LEU A 500 16.52 -12.68 -9.74
C LEU A 500 15.45 -12.10 -8.82
N VAL A 501 15.80 -11.84 -7.55
CA VAL A 501 14.88 -11.23 -6.58
C VAL A 501 14.54 -9.80 -6.96
N LEU A 502 15.51 -8.99 -7.38
CA LEU A 502 15.27 -7.62 -7.81
C LEU A 502 14.39 -7.56 -9.06
N LEU A 503 14.61 -8.46 -10.02
CA LEU A 503 13.73 -8.60 -11.18
C LEU A 503 12.31 -9.01 -10.76
N PHE A 504 12.19 -9.95 -9.81
CA PHE A 504 10.90 -10.37 -9.28
C PHE A 504 10.13 -9.21 -8.68
N VAL A 505 10.74 -8.45 -7.78
CA VAL A 505 10.05 -7.33 -7.12
C VAL A 505 9.76 -6.17 -8.08
N PHE A 506 10.62 -5.95 -9.08
CA PHE A 506 10.39 -4.98 -10.14
C PHE A 506 9.10 -5.32 -10.92
N VAL A 507 8.98 -6.55 -11.41
CA VAL A 507 7.80 -7.01 -12.17
C VAL A 507 6.56 -7.05 -11.27
N MET A 508 6.72 -7.43 -9.98
CA MET A 508 5.63 -7.39 -9.00
C MET A 508 5.11 -5.95 -8.79
N GLY A 509 6.00 -4.97 -8.67
CA GLY A 509 5.63 -3.56 -8.53
C GLY A 509 4.93 -3.02 -9.76
N LEU A 510 5.46 -3.32 -10.94
CA LEU A 510 4.85 -2.97 -12.21
C LEU A 510 3.43 -3.54 -12.32
N GLY A 511 3.27 -4.83 -12.05
CA GLY A 511 1.98 -5.51 -12.16
C GLY A 511 0.95 -5.04 -11.13
N ALA A 512 1.36 -4.85 -9.88
CA ALA A 512 0.50 -4.35 -8.82
C ALA A 512 -0.02 -2.93 -9.15
N THR A 513 0.84 -2.08 -9.72
CA THR A 513 0.50 -0.70 -10.08
C THR A 513 -0.47 -0.63 -11.27
N ILE A 514 -0.28 -1.45 -12.30
CA ILE A 514 -1.24 -1.54 -13.42
C ILE A 514 -2.61 -1.99 -12.92
N ALA A 515 -2.65 -2.84 -11.91
CA ALA A 515 -3.87 -3.33 -11.28
C ALA A 515 -4.53 -2.29 -10.34
N GLU A 516 -3.85 -1.18 -10.01
CA GLU A 516 -4.29 -0.23 -8.97
C GLU A 516 -5.48 0.62 -9.44
N PRO A 517 -6.65 0.53 -8.78
CA PRO A 517 -7.84 1.27 -9.18
C PRO A 517 -7.69 2.79 -9.08
N SER A 518 -6.96 3.27 -8.08
CA SER A 518 -6.75 4.70 -7.80
C SER A 518 -5.99 5.37 -8.93
N LEU A 519 -4.95 4.72 -9.45
CA LEU A 519 -4.17 5.22 -10.60
C LEU A 519 -5.03 5.27 -11.87
N ASN A 520 -5.89 4.27 -12.05
CA ASN A 520 -6.82 4.27 -13.17
C ASN A 520 -7.81 5.43 -13.12
N ALA A 521 -8.33 5.77 -11.93
CA ALA A 521 -9.23 6.90 -11.73
C ALA A 521 -8.50 8.23 -12.00
N LEU A 522 -7.30 8.41 -11.45
CA LEU A 522 -6.48 9.61 -11.72
C LEU A 522 -6.17 9.74 -13.21
N GLY A 523 -5.82 8.64 -13.89
CA GLY A 523 -5.52 8.64 -15.32
C GLY A 523 -6.69 9.11 -16.17
N VAL A 524 -7.93 8.73 -15.86
CA VAL A 524 -9.15 9.23 -16.53
C VAL A 524 -9.32 10.72 -16.29
N THR A 525 -9.22 11.16 -15.03
CA THR A 525 -9.36 12.58 -14.67
C THR A 525 -8.30 13.44 -15.38
N LEU A 526 -7.05 12.98 -15.46
CA LEU A 526 -5.98 13.71 -16.15
C LEU A 526 -6.18 13.76 -17.68
N GLU A 527 -6.63 12.67 -18.30
CA GLU A 527 -6.93 12.65 -19.74
C GLU A 527 -8.04 13.64 -20.09
N GLU A 528 -9.07 13.76 -19.23
CA GLU A 528 -10.15 14.74 -19.36
C GLU A 528 -9.64 16.19 -19.15
N LEU A 529 -8.88 16.43 -18.07
CA LEU A 529 -8.37 17.77 -17.75
C LEU A 529 -7.35 18.29 -18.79
N THR A 530 -6.52 17.40 -19.35
CA THR A 530 -5.49 17.76 -20.33
C THR A 530 -5.96 17.66 -21.77
N THR A 531 -7.29 17.50 -22.00
CA THR A 531 -7.90 17.34 -23.34
C THR A 531 -7.19 16.32 -24.23
N GLY A 532 -6.76 15.18 -23.60
CA GLY A 532 -6.12 14.06 -24.29
C GLY A 532 -4.61 14.23 -24.57
N THR A 533 -3.98 15.34 -24.13
CA THR A 533 -2.52 15.53 -24.27
C THR A 533 -1.75 14.44 -23.49
N TYR A 534 -2.22 14.06 -22.30
CA TYR A 534 -1.71 12.94 -21.54
C TYR A 534 -2.67 11.75 -21.64
N LYS A 535 -2.30 10.76 -22.47
CA LYS A 535 -3.08 9.52 -22.58
C LYS A 535 -2.96 8.72 -21.29
N ARG A 536 -4.09 8.28 -20.75
CA ARG A 536 -4.18 7.41 -19.57
C ARG A 536 -3.21 6.23 -19.60
N SER A 537 -3.13 5.51 -20.72
CA SER A 537 -2.26 4.34 -20.88
C SER A 537 -0.78 4.68 -20.72
N PHE A 538 -0.33 5.80 -21.28
CA PHE A 538 1.05 6.27 -21.16
C PHE A 538 1.40 6.60 -19.72
N LEU A 539 0.52 7.33 -19.02
CA LEU A 539 0.71 7.65 -17.61
C LEU A 539 0.83 6.37 -16.75
N ILE A 540 -0.10 5.43 -16.92
CA ILE A 540 -0.12 4.18 -16.15
C ILE A 540 1.18 3.39 -16.35
N VAL A 541 1.67 3.24 -17.58
CA VAL A 541 2.91 2.51 -17.86
C VAL A 541 4.12 3.22 -17.26
N THR A 542 4.21 4.55 -17.43
CA THR A 542 5.33 5.36 -16.87
C THR A 542 5.38 5.24 -15.34
N VAL A 543 4.24 5.39 -14.71
CA VAL A 543 4.10 5.25 -13.25
C VAL A 543 4.44 3.83 -12.79
N ALA A 544 3.96 2.79 -13.50
CA ALA A 544 4.22 1.40 -13.16
C ALA A 544 5.71 1.03 -13.28
N LEU A 545 6.41 1.53 -14.30
CA LEU A 545 7.87 1.40 -14.42
C LEU A 545 8.59 2.08 -13.25
N GLY A 546 8.14 3.28 -12.87
CA GLY A 546 8.65 3.98 -11.69
C GLY A 546 8.47 3.16 -10.42
N VAL A 547 7.27 2.63 -10.16
CA VAL A 547 7.01 1.78 -8.98
C VAL A 547 7.87 0.53 -8.98
N GLY A 548 7.99 -0.15 -10.12
CA GLY A 548 8.87 -1.32 -10.24
C GLY A 548 10.31 -1.00 -9.85
N ALA A 549 10.88 0.10 -10.38
CA ALA A 549 12.22 0.55 -10.06
C ALA A 549 12.34 0.96 -8.57
N GLY A 550 11.35 1.67 -8.04
CA GLY A 550 11.30 2.05 -6.62
C GLY A 550 11.25 0.85 -5.69
N MET A 551 10.45 -0.16 -6.03
CA MET A 551 10.42 -1.42 -5.30
C MET A 551 11.78 -2.12 -5.31
N ALA A 552 12.41 -2.27 -6.49
CA ALA A 552 13.74 -2.86 -6.59
C ALA A 552 14.74 -2.11 -5.70
N MET A 553 14.73 -0.75 -5.71
CA MET A 553 15.56 0.07 -4.83
C MET A 553 15.27 -0.14 -3.34
N GLY A 554 13.99 -0.22 -2.95
CA GLY A 554 13.58 -0.51 -1.57
C GLY A 554 14.04 -1.90 -1.10
N PHE A 555 14.03 -2.89 -1.98
CA PHE A 555 14.55 -4.22 -1.67
C PHE A 555 16.08 -4.27 -1.65
N CYS A 556 16.80 -3.50 -2.52
CA CYS A 556 18.24 -3.31 -2.38
C CYS A 556 18.60 -2.77 -0.99
N ARG A 557 17.84 -1.80 -0.47
CA ARG A 557 18.03 -1.30 0.89
C ARG A 557 17.95 -2.41 1.95
N ILE A 558 16.97 -3.31 1.84
CA ILE A 558 16.82 -4.42 2.80
C ILE A 558 17.96 -5.44 2.64
N LEU A 559 18.26 -5.85 1.42
CA LEU A 559 19.26 -6.87 1.11
C LEU A 559 20.68 -6.42 1.49
N PHE A 560 21.03 -5.16 1.23
CA PHE A 560 22.37 -4.59 1.46
C PHE A 560 22.46 -3.72 2.71
N ALA A 561 21.40 -3.70 3.54
CA ALA A 561 21.29 -2.92 4.77
C ALA A 561 21.64 -1.42 4.59
N TRP A 562 21.27 -0.82 3.46
CA TRP A 562 21.56 0.59 3.19
C TRP A 562 20.81 1.51 4.16
N PRO A 563 21.44 2.58 4.64
CA PRO A 563 20.80 3.50 5.56
C PRO A 563 19.65 4.27 4.88
N MET A 564 18.51 4.35 5.57
CA MET A 564 17.27 4.90 5.03
C MET A 564 17.38 6.38 4.65
N ILE A 565 17.95 7.21 5.52
CA ILE A 565 17.94 8.68 5.36
C ILE A 565 18.75 9.15 4.15
N PRO A 566 20.00 8.72 3.93
CA PRO A 566 20.73 9.09 2.72
C PRO A 566 20.03 8.68 1.44
N LEU A 567 19.40 7.50 1.45
CA LEU A 567 18.64 7.01 0.29
C LEU A 567 17.41 7.89 0.00
N LEU A 568 16.62 8.20 1.03
CA LEU A 568 15.49 9.13 0.94
C LEU A 568 15.94 10.50 0.45
N ALA A 569 16.97 11.06 1.08
CA ALA A 569 17.48 12.39 0.71
C ALA A 569 17.93 12.43 -0.75
N GLY A 570 18.67 11.42 -1.22
CA GLY A 570 19.11 11.34 -2.60
C GLY A 570 17.94 11.30 -3.58
N CYS A 571 16.96 10.42 -3.37
CA CYS A 571 15.80 10.29 -4.24
C CYS A 571 14.93 11.55 -4.27
N TYR A 572 14.64 12.13 -3.10
CA TYR A 572 13.80 13.34 -3.03
C TYR A 572 14.52 14.59 -3.53
N LEU A 573 15.85 14.70 -3.38
CA LEU A 573 16.63 15.79 -3.98
C LEU A 573 16.60 15.71 -5.50
N VAL A 574 16.71 14.51 -6.10
CA VAL A 574 16.54 14.31 -7.54
C VAL A 574 15.13 14.73 -7.98
N ALA A 575 14.09 14.29 -7.26
CA ALA A 575 12.71 14.66 -7.55
C ALA A 575 12.50 16.19 -7.47
N LEU A 576 13.05 16.87 -6.45
CA LEU A 576 13.00 18.33 -6.32
C LEU A 576 13.75 19.04 -7.46
N ALA A 577 14.94 18.57 -7.83
CA ALA A 577 15.72 19.13 -8.93
C ALA A 577 14.96 19.05 -10.25
N LEU A 578 14.33 17.90 -10.56
CA LEU A 578 13.48 17.74 -11.72
C LEU A 578 12.24 18.65 -11.64
N THR A 579 11.66 18.82 -10.46
CA THR A 579 10.53 19.73 -10.23
C THR A 579 10.89 21.19 -10.50
N CYS A 580 12.13 21.62 -10.21
CA CYS A 580 12.59 22.99 -10.47
C CYS A 580 12.50 23.35 -11.96
N ILE A 581 12.90 22.43 -12.83
CA ILE A 581 12.93 22.64 -14.28
C ILE A 581 11.62 22.27 -14.99
N SER A 582 10.68 21.61 -14.30
CA SER A 582 9.38 21.20 -14.82
C SER A 582 8.35 22.34 -14.77
N THR A 583 7.22 22.22 -15.47
CA THR A 583 6.08 23.14 -15.33
C THR A 583 5.33 22.90 -14.01
N GLU A 584 4.52 23.86 -13.58
CA GLU A 584 3.68 23.75 -12.36
C GLU A 584 2.69 22.59 -12.48
N GLU A 585 2.01 22.50 -13.63
CA GLU A 585 1.04 21.45 -13.91
C GLU A 585 1.68 20.06 -13.89
N MET A 586 2.80 19.89 -14.61
CA MET A 586 3.51 18.62 -14.67
C MET A 586 4.05 18.20 -13.29
N SER A 587 4.50 19.16 -12.49
CA SER A 587 4.92 18.92 -11.13
C SER A 587 3.75 18.42 -10.28
N ALA A 588 2.59 19.06 -10.34
CA ALA A 588 1.41 18.63 -9.59
C ALA A 588 0.97 17.21 -9.99
N ILE A 589 0.93 16.90 -11.29
CA ILE A 589 0.61 15.58 -11.82
C ILE A 589 1.60 14.52 -11.30
N ALA A 590 2.90 14.78 -11.45
CA ALA A 590 3.93 13.82 -11.07
C ALA A 590 3.92 13.49 -9.56
N TRP A 591 3.79 14.51 -8.72
CA TRP A 591 3.76 14.33 -7.29
C TRP A 591 2.45 13.68 -6.79
N ASP A 592 1.31 13.99 -7.40
CA ASP A 592 0.05 13.33 -7.06
C ASP A 592 0.02 11.86 -7.54
N CYS A 593 0.70 11.53 -8.64
CA CYS A 593 0.87 10.14 -9.07
C CYS A 593 1.54 9.29 -7.99
N ALA A 594 2.52 9.83 -7.25
CA ALA A 594 3.17 9.12 -6.16
C ALA A 594 2.18 8.66 -5.08
N GLY A 595 1.26 9.54 -4.71
CA GLY A 595 0.24 9.21 -3.71
C GLY A 595 -0.76 8.15 -4.18
N VAL A 596 -1.00 8.05 -5.47
CA VAL A 596 -2.04 7.16 -6.03
C VAL A 596 -1.53 5.76 -6.34
N THR A 597 -0.21 5.56 -6.40
CA THR A 597 0.43 4.27 -6.76
C THR A 597 0.39 3.23 -5.66
N THR A 598 0.29 3.66 -4.42
CA THR A 598 0.35 2.82 -3.24
C THR A 598 -1.03 2.66 -2.62
N GLY A 599 -1.85 1.82 -3.21
CA GLY A 599 -3.23 1.57 -2.79
C GLY A 599 -3.44 0.17 -2.20
N PRO A 600 -4.70 -0.28 -2.17
CA PRO A 600 -5.12 -1.49 -1.45
C PRO A 600 -4.54 -2.80 -1.99
N ILE A 601 -4.03 -2.85 -3.22
CA ILE A 601 -3.38 -4.03 -3.79
C ILE A 601 -1.87 -3.95 -3.59
N THR A 602 -1.26 -2.83 -3.94
CA THR A 602 0.20 -2.65 -3.95
C THR A 602 0.79 -2.73 -2.55
N VAL A 603 0.22 -1.99 -1.59
CA VAL A 603 0.76 -1.90 -0.21
C VAL A 603 0.86 -3.26 0.49
N PRO A 604 -0.21 -4.07 0.57
CA PRO A 604 -0.12 -5.37 1.25
C PRO A 604 0.90 -6.32 0.64
N LEU A 605 1.04 -6.31 -0.68
CA LEU A 605 2.00 -7.16 -1.39
C LEU A 605 3.44 -6.75 -1.12
N VAL A 606 3.73 -5.45 -1.24
CA VAL A 606 5.06 -4.88 -0.99
C VAL A 606 5.51 -5.19 0.43
N ILE A 607 4.62 -4.96 1.38
CA ILE A 607 4.86 -5.20 2.79
C ILE A 607 5.06 -6.68 3.09
N ALA A 608 4.21 -7.55 2.54
CA ALA A 608 4.30 -8.99 2.74
C ALA A 608 5.63 -9.55 2.20
N ALA A 609 6.04 -9.14 1.00
CA ALA A 609 7.31 -9.53 0.40
C ALA A 609 8.51 -8.96 1.19
N GLY A 610 8.46 -7.69 1.59
CA GLY A 610 9.50 -7.03 2.39
C GLY A 610 9.72 -7.70 3.74
N LEU A 611 8.63 -8.06 4.44
CA LEU A 611 8.71 -8.79 5.71
C LEU A 611 9.31 -10.20 5.54
N GLY A 612 8.93 -10.89 4.47
CA GLY A 612 9.46 -12.23 4.17
C GLY A 612 10.99 -12.23 4.03
N ILE A 613 11.54 -11.26 3.32
CA ILE A 613 12.99 -11.09 3.16
C ILE A 613 13.64 -10.52 4.43
N GLY A 614 13.05 -9.49 5.03
CA GLY A 614 13.62 -8.82 6.20
C GLY A 614 13.82 -9.76 7.39
N GLN A 615 12.92 -10.71 7.62
CA GLN A 615 13.06 -11.74 8.66
C GLN A 615 14.33 -12.59 8.50
N ARG A 616 14.71 -12.92 7.25
CA ARG A 616 15.91 -13.72 6.96
C ARG A 616 17.17 -12.87 6.87
N ALA A 617 17.09 -11.68 6.29
CA ALA A 617 18.22 -10.74 6.20
C ALA A 617 18.63 -10.15 7.57
N GLY A 618 17.93 -10.52 8.66
CA GLY A 618 18.20 -9.97 10.00
C GLY A 618 17.92 -8.47 10.11
N ALA A 619 17.23 -7.91 9.13
CA ALA A 619 16.83 -6.50 9.14
C ALA A 619 15.85 -6.25 10.30
N ALA A 620 16.18 -5.25 11.13
CA ALA A 620 15.31 -4.88 12.25
C ALA A 620 13.93 -4.41 11.77
N GLU A 621 13.86 -3.93 10.52
CA GLU A 621 12.66 -3.37 9.91
C GLU A 621 12.68 -3.56 8.38
N ALA A 622 11.53 -3.95 7.84
CA ALA A 622 11.30 -4.09 6.40
C ALA A 622 10.56 -2.88 5.78
N PHE A 623 10.46 -1.78 6.54
CA PHE A 623 9.78 -0.55 6.10
C PHE A 623 10.63 0.29 5.16
N GLY A 624 9.99 1.22 4.45
CA GLY A 624 10.62 2.13 3.49
C GLY A 624 10.55 1.66 2.04
N VAL A 625 10.06 0.44 1.78
CA VAL A 625 9.87 -0.05 0.40
C VAL A 625 8.69 0.66 -0.26
N VAL A 626 7.60 0.88 0.48
CA VAL A 626 6.43 1.63 -0.02
C VAL A 626 6.82 3.05 -0.37
N THR A 627 7.68 3.67 0.43
CA THR A 627 8.20 5.02 0.17
C THR A 627 9.03 5.07 -1.12
N MET A 628 9.92 4.10 -1.35
CA MET A 628 10.67 4.03 -2.60
C MET A 628 9.73 3.82 -3.79
N ALA A 629 8.72 2.95 -3.65
CA ALA A 629 7.67 2.75 -4.64
C ALA A 629 6.85 4.03 -4.92
N SER A 630 6.83 5.01 -4.01
CA SER A 630 6.14 6.29 -4.19
C SER A 630 7.03 7.36 -4.83
N VAL A 631 8.32 7.46 -4.48
CA VAL A 631 9.19 8.54 -4.97
C VAL A 631 9.66 8.31 -6.42
N PHE A 632 9.90 7.08 -6.81
CA PHE A 632 10.35 6.77 -8.18
C PHE A 632 9.32 7.10 -9.27
N PRO A 633 8.01 6.90 -9.08
CA PRO A 633 6.99 7.43 -10.01
C PRO A 633 7.06 8.93 -10.23
N ILE A 634 7.37 9.74 -9.19
CA ILE A 634 7.56 11.20 -9.37
C ILE A 634 8.66 11.44 -10.39
N ILE A 635 9.82 10.79 -10.18
CA ILE A 635 10.97 10.92 -11.08
C ILE A 635 10.62 10.45 -12.49
N ALA A 636 9.97 9.29 -12.63
CA ALA A 636 9.59 8.73 -13.92
C ALA A 636 8.62 9.62 -14.69
N VAL A 637 7.59 10.17 -14.03
CA VAL A 637 6.60 11.04 -14.64
C VAL A 637 7.22 12.39 -15.00
N LEU A 638 8.06 12.99 -14.16
CA LEU A 638 8.78 14.22 -14.50
C LEU A 638 9.70 14.02 -15.70
N LEU A 639 10.47 12.94 -15.74
CA LEU A 639 11.33 12.61 -16.89
C LEU A 639 10.51 12.39 -18.17
N SER A 640 9.37 11.71 -18.08
CA SER A 640 8.48 11.52 -19.24
C SER A 640 7.91 12.84 -19.75
N GLY A 641 7.63 13.80 -18.88
CA GLY A 641 7.20 15.14 -19.24
C GLY A 641 8.25 15.88 -20.07
N PHE A 642 9.52 15.78 -19.71
CA PHE A 642 10.62 16.35 -20.52
C PHE A 642 10.74 15.69 -21.88
N LEU A 643 10.59 14.37 -21.97
CA LEU A 643 10.63 13.66 -23.26
C LEU A 643 9.49 14.10 -24.18
N ILE A 644 8.29 14.29 -23.63
CA ILE A 644 7.13 14.78 -24.40
C ILE A 644 7.38 16.22 -24.88
N ALA A 645 7.85 17.10 -23.99
CA ALA A 645 8.16 18.48 -24.33
C ALA A 645 9.25 18.59 -25.42
N ALA A 646 10.33 17.80 -25.26
CA ALA A 646 11.41 17.76 -26.27
C ALA A 646 10.92 17.27 -27.62
N ARG A 647 10.07 16.24 -27.66
CA ARG A 647 9.48 15.71 -28.89
C ARG A 647 8.55 16.72 -29.56
N ARG A 648 7.75 17.45 -28.77
CA ARG A 648 6.86 18.49 -29.27
C ARG A 648 7.66 19.64 -29.92
N ASN A 649 8.70 20.11 -29.24
CA ASN A 649 9.58 21.14 -29.76
C ASN A 649 10.29 20.70 -31.07
N ALA A 650 10.70 19.42 -31.15
CA ALA A 650 11.30 18.89 -32.39
C ALA A 650 10.31 18.86 -33.56
N LEU A 651 9.05 18.45 -33.32
CA LEU A 651 7.99 18.45 -34.33
C LEU A 651 7.61 19.87 -34.77
N ASP A 652 7.55 20.82 -33.83
CA ASP A 652 7.26 22.23 -34.14
C ASP A 652 8.39 22.84 -34.98
N LEU A 653 9.65 22.50 -34.72
CA LEU A 653 10.80 22.90 -35.53
C LEU A 653 10.74 22.29 -36.94
N GLU A 654 10.37 21.01 -37.06
CA GLU A 654 10.22 20.32 -38.34
C GLU A 654 9.08 20.94 -39.19
N ASN A 655 7.94 21.27 -38.56
CA ASN A 655 6.82 21.95 -39.20
C ASN A 655 7.22 23.36 -39.68
N LEU A 656 7.95 24.15 -38.86
CA LEU A 656 8.46 25.45 -39.24
C LEU A 656 9.46 25.38 -40.41
N GLN A 657 10.27 24.33 -40.48
CA GLN A 657 11.18 24.09 -41.61
C GLN A 657 10.43 23.68 -42.87
N MET A 658 9.36 22.88 -42.74
CA MET A 658 8.51 22.52 -43.88
C MET A 658 7.72 23.73 -44.44
N ASP A 659 7.21 24.59 -43.55
CA ASP A 659 6.51 25.83 -43.98
C ASP A 659 7.46 26.86 -44.59
N ALA A 660 8.74 26.86 -44.23
CA ALA A 660 9.77 27.72 -44.79
C ALA A 660 10.31 27.21 -46.16
N ALA A 661 10.16 25.92 -46.47
CA ALA A 661 10.69 25.32 -47.72
C ALA A 661 9.97 25.70 -49.03
N PRO A 662 8.69 26.15 -49.06
CA PRO A 662 8.04 26.58 -50.31
C PRO A 662 8.56 27.91 -50.89
N ALA A 663 9.08 28.82 -50.07
CA ALA A 663 9.49 30.16 -50.51
C ALA A 663 10.76 30.18 -51.40
N GLU A 664 11.63 29.18 -51.30
CA GLU A 664 12.85 29.11 -52.13
C GLU A 664 12.65 28.47 -53.53
N ARG A 665 11.54 27.77 -53.78
CA ARG A 665 11.26 27.13 -55.07
C ARG A 665 10.58 28.05 -56.07
N GLU A 666 9.96 29.15 -55.64
CA GLU A 666 9.33 30.15 -56.54
C GLU A 666 10.27 31.31 -56.92
N ALA A 667 11.49 31.39 -56.41
CA ALA A 667 12.44 32.48 -56.68
C ALA A 667 13.59 32.10 -57.61
N LYS A 668 13.38 31.19 -58.59
CA LYS A 668 14.30 31.05 -59.76
C LYS A 668 13.60 31.49 -61.01
N PRO A 669 14.18 32.51 -61.71
CA PRO A 669 13.65 33.06 -62.96
C PRO A 669 13.71 32.09 -64.14
#